data_edf8c4027717424368b96cf4e03d4a7a
#
_entry.id   edf8c4027717424368b96cf4e03d4a7a
#
_cell.length_a   1.000
_cell.length_b   1.000
_cell.length_c   1.000
_cell.angle_alpha   90.00
_cell.angle_beta   90.00
_cell.angle_gamma   90.00
#
_symmetry.space_group_name_H-M   'P 1'
#
loop_
_entity.id
_entity.type
_entity.pdbx_description
1 polymer ?
#
loop_
_entity_poly.entity_id
_entity_poly.type
_entity_poly.pdbx_seq_one_letter_code
_entity_poly.pdbx_strand_id
1 'polypeptide(L)'
;MSTHFFLRRPSPTLYISPTRSISPSIAVNSRYLSGKPLPLCGSASSSMAAAPEKTTPCCKDRGVSSGGFKHGIERSASPQPLLPKAASNRTTAASSVPSEEDRNRGTAAVAAASMTRPVASLLESPPADSASSTGGQLMLRVQTCHPLDPLSPSEIKVAVATVRAAGATPQERDSMRFVEVVLLEPEKHVVAIADAYLFPPFQPSLLPKTKGRPANPSNLPPRQARLLVYNRKSNETSVWIVQLIQVHAATRGGHHRGEVISSKVVPDVQPSMDAAESAECEAAVKDYPPFREAMKKRGIEDMDLVMVDTWCAGYYSDADAPSRRLAKPVIFCKTESDCPMENGYARPVEGIYVLFDMQNMAVIEFEDRKLVPLPPADPLRNYTSGETRGGVDRSDVKQLHIIQPEGPSFRVDGNFVEWQKWSFRVGFTPREGLVIHSVAYVDGNRGRRSLAHRLSFVEIVVPYGDPYDPHYRKNAFDAGEDGLGKNAHSLKKGCDCLGYIKYFDVHFTNFTGGVQTIENCVCLHEEDHGILWKHQDWRTGLAEVRRSRRLTDGKIEAEVKLTGILSLGALQPGEVRKYGTNIAPGLYAPVHQHFFVARMDMAIDCKPGEALNQVVEVNIEVEEPGKDNVHNNAFYAEERLLRSELQAIRDCNPLSARHWIVRNTQSVNRTGQLTGYKLVPGSNCLALASPEAKFLRRAAFLKHNLWVTPYAPDEMYPGGDFPKQNPRAGEGLATWVKQNRSLEETDIVLWYVFGLTHIPRLEDWPVMPVEHIGFTLVPHGFFNCSPAIDVPPSAYDSNVKDNGMASKQNIQNSLPAKRVS
;
A
#
# COMPACT_ATOMS: atom_id res chain seq x y z
N MET A 1 6.71 -13.45 -8.08
CA MET A 1 7.03 -12.75 -6.84
C MET A 1 5.76 -12.15 -6.30
N SER A 2 5.23 -12.64 -5.18
CA SER A 2 4.15 -11.93 -4.49
C SER A 2 4.82 -10.88 -3.62
N THR A 3 4.67 -9.64 -3.98
CA THR A 3 5.10 -8.54 -3.15
C THR A 3 3.93 -8.24 -2.22
N HIS A 4 3.99 -8.74 -0.99
CA HIS A 4 3.02 -8.35 0.02
C HIS A 4 3.37 -6.93 0.45
N PHE A 5 2.61 -5.98 -0.01
CA PHE A 5 2.54 -4.68 0.62
C PHE A 5 1.64 -4.83 1.86
N PHE A 6 2.23 -5.01 3.02
CA PHE A 6 1.50 -4.83 4.25
C PHE A 6 1.28 -3.33 4.45
N LEU A 7 0.24 -2.79 3.84
CA LEU A 7 -0.32 -1.54 4.26
C LEU A 7 -1.09 -1.80 5.55
N ARG A 8 -0.34 -2.02 6.65
CA ARG A 8 -0.92 -1.80 7.95
C ARG A 8 -1.23 -0.31 8.02
N ARG A 9 -2.50 0.04 8.07
CA ARG A 9 -2.86 1.30 8.72
C ARG A 9 -2.22 1.24 10.10
N PRO A 10 -1.42 2.22 10.50
CA PRO A 10 -0.76 2.17 11.79
C PRO A 10 -1.83 2.11 12.87
N SER A 11 -1.93 0.98 13.54
CA SER A 11 -2.45 0.98 14.89
C SER A 11 -1.47 1.82 15.70
N PRO A 12 -1.93 2.78 16.51
CA PRO A 12 -1.04 3.57 17.35
C PRO A 12 -0.38 2.66 18.38
N THR A 13 0.78 2.17 18.10
CA THR A 13 1.62 1.50 19.09
C THR A 13 2.49 2.58 19.71
N LEU A 14 1.90 3.31 20.66
CA LEU A 14 2.66 4.17 21.55
C LEU A 14 3.46 3.28 22.51
N TYR A 15 4.74 3.10 22.22
CA TYR A 15 5.69 2.73 23.26
C TYR A 15 6.14 4.02 23.93
N ILE A 16 5.54 4.33 25.07
CA ILE A 16 6.07 5.35 25.96
C ILE A 16 7.09 4.67 26.86
N SER A 17 8.37 4.79 26.52
CA SER A 17 9.44 4.67 27.51
C SER A 17 9.55 6.02 28.22
N PRO A 18 9.67 6.08 29.56
CA PRO A 18 9.72 7.33 30.29
C PRO A 18 11.11 7.93 30.22
N THR A 19 11.53 8.49 29.09
CA THR A 19 12.64 9.42 28.96
C THR A 19 12.43 10.31 27.75
N ARG A 20 12.05 11.53 28.02
CA ARG A 20 12.08 12.73 27.20
C ARG A 20 12.72 12.63 25.81
N SER A 21 11.95 12.21 24.83
CA SER A 21 11.98 12.71 23.46
C SER A 21 10.64 12.38 22.83
N ILE A 22 9.83 13.39 22.66
CA ILE A 22 8.51 13.33 22.08
C ILE A 22 8.68 13.05 20.60
N SER A 23 8.43 11.83 20.19
CA SER A 23 8.14 11.51 18.79
C SER A 23 6.76 10.87 18.77
N PRO A 24 5.73 11.62 18.41
CA PRO A 24 4.40 11.04 18.23
C PRO A 24 4.44 10.12 17.01
N SER A 25 4.25 8.84 17.21
CA SER A 25 3.90 7.94 16.14
C SER A 25 2.45 8.22 15.77
N ILE A 26 2.26 8.92 14.67
CA ILE A 26 0.95 9.24 14.14
C ILE A 26 0.40 8.03 13.45
N ALA A 27 -0.68 7.50 13.99
CA ALA A 27 -1.54 6.59 13.25
C ALA A 27 -2.26 7.37 12.15
N VAL A 28 -1.98 7.05 10.91
CA VAL A 28 -2.72 7.59 9.77
C VAL A 28 -4.10 7.00 9.78
N ASN A 29 -5.03 7.74 10.23
CA ASN A 29 -6.44 7.44 10.07
C ASN A 29 -7.21 8.64 9.55
N SER A 30 -8.03 8.29 8.70
CA SER A 30 -9.01 8.97 7.88
C SER A 30 -9.80 10.10 8.54
N ARG A 31 -10.09 11.10 7.87
CA ARG A 31 -10.28 12.52 8.07
C ARG A 31 -11.60 13.13 7.76
N TYR A 32 -11.99 14.15 8.42
CA TYR A 32 -13.32 14.72 8.38
C TYR A 32 -13.40 16.19 8.24
N LEU A 33 -14.49 16.64 7.70
CA LEU A 33 -14.95 17.96 7.92
C LEU A 33 -16.27 18.44 7.44
N SER A 34 -16.79 19.47 8.00
CA SER A 34 -18.10 20.02 7.78
C SER A 34 -18.15 21.37 7.05
N GLY A 35 -19.20 21.62 6.27
CA GLY A 35 -19.53 22.92 5.71
C GLY A 35 -20.92 23.37 6.10
N LYS A 36 -21.10 24.64 6.32
CA LYS A 36 -22.38 25.26 6.64
C LYS A 36 -23.24 25.61 5.43
N PRO A 37 -24.58 25.69 5.59
CA PRO A 37 -25.44 26.29 4.59
C PRO A 37 -25.36 27.81 4.63
N LEU A 38 -25.27 28.42 3.48
CA LEU A 38 -25.46 29.87 3.29
C LEU A 38 -26.92 30.25 3.48
N PRO A 39 -27.23 31.43 4.06
CA PRO A 39 -28.58 31.89 4.24
C PRO A 39 -29.20 32.33 2.91
N LEU A 40 -30.47 31.98 2.76
CA LEU A 40 -31.38 32.53 1.75
C LEU A 40 -31.55 34.03 1.94
N CYS A 41 -31.25 34.78 0.93
CA CYS A 41 -31.79 36.12 0.72
C CYS A 41 -32.07 36.28 -0.77
N GLY A 42 -33.15 36.49 -1.22
CA GLY A 42 -34.28 37.34 -1.18
C GLY A 42 -34.41 38.09 -2.49
N SER A 43 -35.40 37.70 -3.32
CA SER A 43 -36.16 38.52 -4.24
C SER A 43 -35.48 39.47 -5.24
N ALA A 44 -35.72 39.26 -6.52
CA ALA A 44 -36.58 40.13 -7.35
C ALA A 44 -36.56 39.73 -8.84
N SER A 45 -37.68 39.35 -9.28
CA SER A 45 -38.52 39.71 -10.42
C SER A 45 -37.90 40.06 -11.81
N SER A 46 -38.43 39.44 -12.77
CA SER A 46 -39.11 39.78 -14.03
C SER A 46 -38.42 39.14 -15.22
N SER A 47 -39.09 38.62 -16.17
CA SER A 47 -40.35 38.54 -16.81
C SER A 47 -40.21 37.86 -18.18
N MET A 48 -41.18 37.04 -18.51
CA MET A 48 -41.72 36.78 -19.89
C MET A 48 -40.80 36.12 -20.93
N ALA A 49 -41.20 35.19 -21.70
CA ALA A 49 -42.42 34.54 -22.16
C ALA A 49 -42.00 33.37 -23.04
N ALA A 50 -42.66 32.36 -23.24
CA ALA A 50 -43.90 31.85 -23.72
C ALA A 50 -43.69 30.43 -24.28
N ALA A 51 -44.52 29.50 -23.92
CA ALA A 51 -44.78 28.24 -24.60
C ALA A 51 -45.56 28.49 -25.91
N PRO A 52 -45.86 27.53 -26.79
CA PRO A 52 -46.70 26.38 -26.45
C PRO A 52 -46.41 25.04 -27.17
N GLU A 53 -46.85 23.98 -26.53
CA GLU A 53 -47.91 23.03 -26.94
C GLU A 53 -47.72 21.98 -28.05
N LYS A 54 -48.08 20.79 -27.63
CA LYS A 54 -48.93 19.75 -28.25
C LYS A 54 -48.16 18.67 -29.05
N THR A 55 -48.47 17.40 -29.00
CA THR A 55 -49.66 16.60 -28.72
C THR A 55 -49.30 15.14 -28.67
N THR A 56 -49.92 14.41 -27.79
CA THR A 56 -50.19 12.95 -27.91
C THR A 56 -51.28 12.68 -28.97
N PRO A 57 -51.44 11.47 -29.49
CA PRO A 57 -52.20 10.40 -28.87
C PRO A 57 -51.82 8.96 -29.29
N CYS A 58 -51.98 7.98 -28.45
CA CYS A 58 -53.14 7.17 -28.11
C CYS A 58 -53.48 5.98 -29.04
N CYS A 59 -53.75 4.82 -28.44
CA CYS A 59 -54.54 3.68 -28.81
C CYS A 59 -53.95 2.61 -29.72
N LYS A 60 -54.21 1.33 -29.60
CA LYS A 60 -55.16 0.51 -28.86
C LYS A 60 -54.83 -0.98 -29.04
N ASP A 61 -55.08 -1.76 -27.98
CA ASP A 61 -55.83 -3.01 -27.87
C ASP A 61 -55.63 -4.20 -28.79
N ARG A 62 -55.42 -5.33 -28.18
CA ARG A 62 -56.19 -6.60 -28.15
C ARG A 62 -55.24 -7.71 -27.62
N GLY A 63 -55.52 -8.46 -26.62
CA GLY A 63 -56.75 -9.02 -26.09
C GLY A 63 -56.72 -10.53 -26.14
N VAL A 64 -57.18 -11.20 -25.06
CA VAL A 64 -57.57 -12.60 -24.97
C VAL A 64 -56.47 -13.62 -24.67
N SER A 65 -56.46 -14.46 -23.71
CA SER A 65 -57.30 -14.93 -22.59
C SER A 65 -56.67 -16.20 -22.00
N SER A 66 -56.77 -16.30 -20.74
CA SER A 66 -57.25 -17.37 -19.85
C SER A 66 -56.49 -18.69 -19.74
N GLY A 67 -56.30 -19.05 -18.51
CA GLY A 67 -56.04 -20.42 -18.05
C GLY A 67 -55.52 -20.46 -16.64
N GLY A 68 -56.40 -20.33 -15.68
CA GLY A 68 -56.07 -20.46 -14.28
C GLY A 68 -56.17 -21.90 -13.80
N PHE A 69 -55.41 -22.22 -12.79
CA PHE A 69 -55.76 -23.28 -11.82
C PHE A 69 -55.35 -22.85 -10.43
N LYS A 70 -56.36 -22.83 -9.56
CA LYS A 70 -56.24 -22.68 -8.09
C LYS A 70 -55.96 -24.03 -7.46
N HIS A 71 -55.20 -24.04 -6.40
CA HIS A 71 -55.37 -24.79 -5.14
C HIS A 71 -54.21 -24.32 -4.26
N GLY A 72 -54.39 -23.88 -3.07
CA GLY A 72 -55.25 -24.25 -1.98
C GLY A 72 -54.37 -24.47 -0.77
N ILE A 73 -54.31 -23.52 0.04
CA ILE A 73 -54.14 -23.44 1.51
C ILE A 73 -53.77 -24.74 2.23
N GLU A 74 -52.71 -24.66 3.07
CA GLU A 74 -52.87 -24.98 4.48
C GLU A 74 -51.69 -24.46 5.30
N ARG A 75 -52.00 -23.79 6.42
CA ARG A 75 -51.11 -23.37 7.50
C ARG A 75 -50.87 -24.53 8.45
N SER A 76 -49.68 -24.77 8.91
CA SER A 76 -49.49 -25.41 10.21
C SER A 76 -48.27 -24.83 10.95
N ALA A 77 -48.43 -24.78 12.26
CA ALA A 77 -47.72 -24.02 13.25
C ALA A 77 -46.36 -24.61 13.62
N SER A 78 -45.53 -23.75 14.15
CA SER A 78 -44.26 -24.00 14.83
C SER A 78 -44.44 -24.91 16.06
N PRO A 79 -43.38 -25.65 16.46
CA PRO A 79 -43.20 -25.88 17.90
C PRO A 79 -41.85 -25.32 18.37
N GLN A 80 -41.90 -24.72 19.56
CA GLN A 80 -40.78 -24.28 20.38
C GLN A 80 -39.99 -25.48 20.94
N PRO A 81 -38.68 -25.35 21.24
CA PRO A 81 -37.91 -26.36 21.94
C PRO A 81 -38.00 -26.19 23.48
N LEU A 82 -38.19 -27.31 24.12
CA LEU A 82 -38.16 -27.52 25.54
C LEU A 82 -36.71 -27.67 26.06
N LEU A 83 -36.44 -26.97 27.16
CA LEU A 83 -35.25 -27.15 28.01
C LEU A 83 -35.40 -28.42 28.87
N PRO A 84 -34.33 -29.15 29.20
CA PRO A 84 -34.31 -30.03 30.33
C PRO A 84 -33.55 -29.43 31.52
N LYS A 85 -34.16 -29.67 32.68
CA LYS A 85 -33.77 -29.26 34.02
C LYS A 85 -32.57 -30.08 34.52
N ALA A 86 -31.81 -29.45 35.40
CA ALA A 86 -30.76 -30.01 36.24
C ALA A 86 -31.26 -31.12 37.20
N ALA A 87 -30.39 -32.09 37.42
CA ALA A 87 -30.43 -32.92 38.63
C ALA A 87 -29.03 -33.12 39.20
N SER A 88 -28.90 -32.73 40.44
CA SER A 88 -27.74 -32.88 41.30
C SER A 88 -27.58 -34.34 41.72
N ASN A 89 -26.31 -34.80 41.88
CA ASN A 89 -26.00 -35.61 43.05
C ASN A 89 -24.50 -35.61 43.36
N ARG A 90 -24.23 -35.48 44.67
CA ARG A 90 -22.95 -35.60 45.38
C ARG A 90 -22.55 -37.04 45.57
N THR A 91 -21.24 -37.27 45.64
CA THR A 91 -20.53 -38.04 46.72
C THR A 91 -19.06 -38.12 46.35
N THR A 92 -18.15 -37.55 47.02
CA THR A 92 -17.32 -37.85 48.24
C THR A 92 -16.23 -38.86 48.06
N ALA A 93 -15.07 -38.45 48.55
CA ALA A 93 -13.92 -39.17 49.10
C ALA A 93 -12.79 -39.55 48.12
N ALA A 94 -11.59 -39.24 48.32
CA ALA A 94 -10.64 -38.89 49.36
C ALA A 94 -9.30 -39.55 49.07
N SER A 95 -8.24 -38.83 49.40
CA SER A 95 -6.89 -39.29 49.80
C SER A 95 -5.97 -39.86 48.69
N SER A 96 -4.72 -39.54 48.60
CA SER A 96 -3.66 -39.26 49.58
C SER A 96 -2.43 -38.64 48.92
N VAL A 97 -1.74 -37.79 49.63
CA VAL A 97 -0.38 -37.29 49.47
C VAL A 97 0.60 -38.34 50.05
N PRO A 98 1.90 -38.38 49.72
CA PRO A 98 2.95 -37.63 50.38
C PRO A 98 4.02 -37.03 49.44
N SER A 99 4.56 -35.78 49.63
CA SER A 99 5.71 -35.35 50.49
C SER A 99 7.05 -36.00 50.11
N GLU A 100 8.15 -35.39 50.00
CA GLU A 100 8.94 -34.38 50.71
C GLU A 100 10.18 -34.10 49.84
N GLU A 101 10.82 -33.14 49.89
CA GLU A 101 11.70 -32.19 50.59
C GLU A 101 12.95 -31.96 49.75
N ASP A 102 13.71 -30.94 49.79
CA ASP A 102 13.97 -29.83 50.68
C ASP A 102 14.98 -28.85 50.04
N ARG A 103 14.93 -27.58 50.50
CA ARG A 103 16.07 -26.62 50.72
C ARG A 103 16.72 -25.93 49.50
N ASN A 104 16.99 -24.68 49.49
CA ASN A 104 17.16 -23.69 50.57
C ASN A 104 17.24 -22.26 49.98
N ARG A 105 16.54 -21.36 50.65
CA ARG A 105 16.81 -19.96 51.00
C ARG A 105 17.85 -19.08 50.26
N GLY A 106 17.39 -17.84 50.02
CA GLY A 106 18.28 -16.71 50.02
C GLY A 106 17.55 -15.39 49.61
N THR A 107 17.08 -14.69 50.63
CA THR A 107 16.56 -13.32 50.60
C THR A 107 17.60 -12.31 50.22
N ALA A 108 17.22 -11.26 49.51
CA ALA A 108 17.31 -9.87 49.98
C ALA A 108 16.91 -8.85 48.92
N ALA A 109 16.20 -7.87 49.34
CA ALA A 109 15.75 -6.68 48.64
C ALA A 109 16.89 -5.62 48.51
N VAL A 110 16.58 -4.58 47.75
CA VAL A 110 16.95 -3.16 47.91
C VAL A 110 17.86 -2.53 46.83
N ALA A 111 17.29 -1.46 46.34
CA ALA A 111 17.84 -0.17 45.93
C ALA A 111 18.20 0.09 44.46
N ALA A 112 17.50 1.08 44.00
CA ALA A 112 17.79 1.91 42.85
C ALA A 112 19.13 2.64 42.95
N ALA A 113 19.88 2.71 41.88
CA ALA A 113 20.78 3.80 41.60
C ALA A 113 21.02 3.95 40.11
N SER A 114 20.78 5.14 39.64
CA SER A 114 21.18 5.68 38.35
C SER A 114 22.68 5.60 38.13
N MET A 115 23.11 5.26 36.90
CA MET A 115 24.29 5.88 36.31
C MET A 115 24.39 5.58 34.81
N THR A 116 24.41 6.64 34.07
CA THR A 116 24.83 6.77 32.67
C THR A 116 26.32 6.41 32.51
N ARG A 117 26.60 5.58 31.50
CA ARG A 117 27.89 5.62 30.77
C ARG A 117 27.80 4.89 29.42
N PRO A 118 28.46 5.37 28.37
CA PRO A 118 28.37 4.86 27.02
C PRO A 118 29.26 3.62 26.84
N VAL A 119 28.72 2.62 26.11
CA VAL A 119 29.52 1.45 25.71
C VAL A 119 30.18 1.76 24.39
N ALA A 120 31.49 1.84 24.46
CA ALA A 120 32.40 1.87 23.31
C ALA A 120 32.58 0.45 22.75
N SER A 121 32.72 0.41 21.45
CA SER A 121 33.07 -0.69 20.57
C SER A 121 34.01 -1.75 21.13
N LEU A 122 33.69 -3.02 20.92
CA LEU A 122 34.66 -4.12 20.83
C LEU A 122 34.63 -4.68 19.41
N LEU A 123 35.61 -4.30 18.62
CA LEU A 123 36.04 -4.97 17.40
C LEU A 123 37.12 -5.96 17.78
N GLU A 124 36.84 -7.24 17.72
CA GLU A 124 37.87 -8.27 17.71
C GLU A 124 38.37 -8.49 16.29
N SER A 125 39.70 -8.36 16.14
CA SER A 125 40.45 -8.62 14.93
C SER A 125 40.86 -10.09 14.88
N PRO A 126 40.82 -10.75 13.71
CA PRO A 126 41.45 -12.07 13.53
C PRO A 126 42.97 -11.93 13.38
N PRO A 127 43.75 -12.99 13.71
CA PRO A 127 45.22 -12.93 13.85
C PRO A 127 45.92 -12.74 12.51
N ALA A 128 47.03 -12.05 12.61
CA ALA A 128 47.95 -11.76 11.51
C ALA A 128 48.78 -12.99 11.14
N ASP A 129 48.77 -13.38 9.88
CA ASP A 129 49.80 -14.22 9.29
C ASP A 129 50.76 -13.41 8.42
N SER A 130 52.00 -13.80 8.57
CA SER A 130 53.22 -13.17 8.23
C SER A 130 53.40 -12.70 6.78
N ALA A 131 54.15 -11.62 6.65
CA ALA A 131 54.53 -10.89 5.48
C ALA A 131 55.39 -11.68 4.46
N SER A 132 55.12 -11.47 3.17
CA SER A 132 56.13 -11.37 2.16
C SER A 132 55.85 -10.18 1.24
N SER A 133 56.82 -9.31 1.15
CA SER A 133 56.84 -8.09 0.38
C SER A 133 56.93 -8.32 -1.10
N THR A 134 55.93 -7.86 -1.88
CA THR A 134 56.14 -7.38 -3.25
C THR A 134 55.10 -6.30 -3.53
N GLY A 135 55.55 -5.15 -4.03
CA GLY A 135 54.75 -3.93 -4.21
C GLY A 135 53.56 -4.13 -5.16
N GLY A 136 52.40 -4.22 -4.59
CA GLY A 136 51.13 -4.18 -5.30
C GLY A 136 50.32 -3.02 -4.71
N GLN A 137 50.03 -2.06 -5.55
CA GLN A 137 49.14 -0.95 -5.26
C GLN A 137 47.82 -1.51 -4.73
N LEU A 138 47.51 -1.26 -3.45
CA LEU A 138 46.20 -1.59 -2.84
C LEU A 138 45.12 -0.75 -3.54
N MET A 139 44.44 -1.32 -4.53
CA MET A 139 43.20 -0.72 -5.04
C MET A 139 42.14 -0.81 -3.95
N LEU A 140 41.88 0.32 -3.33
CA LEU A 140 40.70 0.51 -2.45
C LEU A 140 39.43 0.13 -3.21
N ARG A 141 38.71 -0.88 -2.74
CA ARG A 141 37.37 -1.19 -3.19
C ARG A 141 36.46 -0.01 -2.95
N VAL A 142 36.20 0.79 -3.96
CA VAL A 142 35.09 1.75 -3.97
C VAL A 142 33.79 0.95 -4.02
N GLN A 143 32.97 1.06 -3.02
CA GLN A 143 31.63 0.48 -3.02
C GLN A 143 30.79 1.29 -4.01
N THR A 144 30.62 0.77 -5.21
CA THR A 144 29.90 1.44 -6.30
C THR A 144 28.41 1.29 -6.06
N CYS A 145 27.72 2.38 -5.67
CA CYS A 145 26.27 2.45 -5.67
C CYS A 145 25.74 2.44 -7.10
N HIS A 146 24.72 1.64 -7.35
CA HIS A 146 23.96 1.73 -8.59
C HIS A 146 23.22 3.07 -8.66
N PRO A 147 23.05 3.70 -9.84
CA PRO A 147 22.35 4.99 -9.95
C PRO A 147 20.92 4.99 -9.40
N LEU A 148 20.24 3.83 -9.37
CA LEU A 148 18.88 3.67 -8.82
C LEU A 148 18.85 3.24 -7.35
N ASP A 149 19.98 3.03 -6.69
CA ASP A 149 19.93 2.69 -5.25
C ASP A 149 19.36 3.87 -4.46
N PRO A 150 18.55 3.67 -3.42
CA PRO A 150 18.05 4.74 -2.57
C PRO A 150 19.18 5.62 -2.02
N LEU A 151 18.87 6.86 -1.69
CA LEU A 151 19.84 7.75 -1.06
C LEU A 151 20.31 7.18 0.28
N SER A 152 21.63 7.17 0.48
CA SER A 152 22.23 6.82 1.75
C SER A 152 22.02 7.93 2.80
N PRO A 153 22.15 7.62 4.11
CA PRO A 153 22.11 8.62 5.17
C PRO A 153 23.08 9.78 4.96
N SER A 154 24.26 9.51 4.42
CA SER A 154 25.27 10.53 4.13
C SER A 154 24.85 11.43 2.97
N GLU A 155 24.29 10.89 1.90
CA GLU A 155 23.79 11.66 0.76
C GLU A 155 22.63 12.57 1.18
N ILE A 156 21.69 12.07 1.99
CA ILE A 156 20.57 12.88 2.53
C ILE A 156 21.12 14.05 3.37
N LYS A 157 22.07 13.79 4.27
CA LYS A 157 22.69 14.84 5.10
C LYS A 157 23.37 15.92 4.25
N VAL A 158 24.09 15.52 3.22
CA VAL A 158 24.77 16.44 2.31
C VAL A 158 23.76 17.27 1.51
N ALA A 159 22.71 16.65 0.96
CA ALA A 159 21.67 17.35 0.21
C ALA A 159 20.97 18.41 1.08
N VAL A 160 20.56 18.02 2.30
CA VAL A 160 19.93 18.94 3.28
C VAL A 160 20.86 20.09 3.66
N ALA A 161 22.12 19.78 3.99
CA ALA A 161 23.10 20.81 4.37
C ALA A 161 23.36 21.81 3.22
N THR A 162 23.37 21.32 1.98
CA THR A 162 23.58 22.14 0.78
C THR A 162 22.44 23.12 0.57
N VAL A 163 21.18 22.64 0.64
CA VAL A 163 19.99 23.50 0.51
C VAL A 163 19.90 24.50 1.66
N ARG A 164 20.18 24.04 2.88
CA ARG A 164 20.16 24.93 4.05
C ARG A 164 21.22 26.03 3.95
N ALA A 165 22.41 25.73 3.44
CA ALA A 165 23.46 26.70 3.22
C ALA A 165 23.15 27.74 2.13
N ALA A 166 22.28 27.38 1.18
CA ALA A 166 21.82 28.28 0.11
C ALA A 166 20.77 29.31 0.58
N GLY A 167 20.16 29.11 1.75
CA GLY A 167 19.23 30.08 2.34
C GLY A 167 19.94 31.40 2.69
N ALA A 168 19.36 32.52 2.22
CA ALA A 168 19.99 33.84 2.27
C ALA A 168 20.23 34.37 3.71
N THR A 169 19.30 34.05 4.63
CA THR A 169 19.35 34.56 6.02
C THR A 169 19.26 33.40 7.03
N PRO A 170 19.74 33.56 8.27
CA PRO A 170 19.54 32.59 9.34
C PRO A 170 18.05 32.27 9.56
N GLN A 171 17.19 33.27 9.55
CA GLN A 171 15.73 33.12 9.76
C GLN A 171 15.09 32.31 8.64
N GLU A 172 15.54 32.45 7.42
CA GLU A 172 15.08 31.64 6.29
C GLU A 172 15.49 30.18 6.45
N ARG A 173 16.73 29.94 6.84
CA ARG A 173 17.27 28.60 7.09
C ARG A 173 16.56 27.88 8.23
N ASP A 174 16.24 28.60 9.30
CA ASP A 174 15.59 28.04 10.49
C ASP A 174 14.07 27.74 10.24
N SER A 175 13.45 28.44 9.29
CA SER A 175 12.06 28.21 8.91
C SER A 175 11.86 27.16 7.82
N MET A 176 12.93 26.59 7.26
CA MET A 176 12.88 25.51 6.28
C MET A 176 12.44 24.19 6.92
N ARG A 177 11.37 23.61 6.38
CA ARG A 177 10.88 22.25 6.69
C ARG A 177 11.15 21.36 5.50
N PHE A 178 11.88 20.29 5.69
CA PHE A 178 12.21 19.31 4.65
C PHE A 178 11.09 18.29 4.56
N VAL A 179 10.23 18.46 3.58
CA VAL A 179 9.05 17.58 3.40
C VAL A 179 9.45 16.26 2.81
N GLU A 180 10.36 16.28 1.82
CA GLU A 180 10.86 15.12 1.13
C GLU A 180 12.30 15.34 0.67
N VAL A 181 13.12 14.30 0.77
CA VAL A 181 14.46 14.22 0.18
C VAL A 181 14.61 12.84 -0.45
N VAL A 182 14.62 12.78 -1.78
CA VAL A 182 14.63 11.53 -2.54
C VAL A 182 15.67 11.55 -3.63
N LEU A 183 16.05 10.38 -4.10
CA LEU A 183 16.82 10.24 -5.32
C LEU A 183 16.02 10.85 -6.48
N LEU A 184 16.65 11.77 -7.22
CA LEU A 184 16.18 12.07 -8.57
C LEU A 184 16.63 10.92 -9.45
N GLU A 185 15.67 10.10 -9.86
CA GLU A 185 15.97 8.92 -10.68
C GLU A 185 16.68 9.33 -11.97
N PRO A 186 17.78 8.65 -12.35
CA PRO A 186 18.51 8.99 -13.56
C PRO A 186 17.72 8.62 -14.82
N GLU A 187 18.07 9.23 -15.94
CA GLU A 187 17.49 8.85 -17.22
C GLU A 187 17.71 7.37 -17.54
N LYS A 188 16.76 6.74 -18.24
CA LYS A 188 16.76 5.30 -18.53
C LYS A 188 18.03 4.82 -19.23
N HIS A 189 18.63 5.66 -20.08
CA HIS A 189 19.88 5.30 -20.75
C HIS A 189 21.08 5.18 -19.77
N VAL A 190 21.10 5.97 -18.68
CA VAL A 190 22.12 5.88 -17.62
C VAL A 190 21.97 4.57 -16.87
N VAL A 191 20.71 4.17 -16.60
CA VAL A 191 20.40 2.87 -15.99
C VAL A 191 20.85 1.73 -16.89
N ALA A 192 20.61 1.86 -18.21
CA ALA A 192 21.05 0.86 -19.20
C ALA A 192 22.57 0.64 -19.17
N ILE A 193 23.34 1.74 -19.11
CA ILE A 193 24.81 1.67 -19.03
C ILE A 193 25.23 0.98 -17.73
N ALA A 194 24.62 1.33 -16.61
CA ALA A 194 24.93 0.72 -15.32
C ALA A 194 24.56 -0.77 -15.27
N ASP A 195 23.40 -1.15 -15.76
CA ASP A 195 22.95 -2.55 -15.82
C ASP A 195 23.81 -3.39 -16.77
N ALA A 196 24.18 -2.88 -17.95
CA ALA A 196 25.04 -3.58 -18.90
C ALA A 196 26.45 -3.84 -18.33
N TYR A 197 26.93 -2.93 -17.50
CA TYR A 197 28.23 -3.08 -16.82
C TYR A 197 28.17 -4.14 -15.71
N LEU A 198 27.07 -4.20 -14.95
CA LEU A 198 26.88 -5.17 -13.88
C LEU A 198 26.50 -6.55 -14.41
N PHE A 199 25.83 -6.61 -15.56
CA PHE A 199 25.35 -7.83 -16.20
C PHE A 199 25.85 -7.91 -17.63
N PRO A 200 27.19 -8.18 -17.86
CA PRO A 200 27.68 -8.38 -19.21
C PRO A 200 26.88 -9.48 -19.89
N PRO A 201 26.61 -9.36 -21.20
CA PRO A 201 25.87 -10.36 -21.94
C PRO A 201 26.47 -11.74 -21.71
N PHE A 202 25.62 -12.69 -21.37
CA PHE A 202 25.96 -14.07 -20.99
C PHE A 202 27.00 -14.68 -21.94
N GLN A 203 28.24 -14.82 -21.48
CA GLN A 203 29.20 -15.73 -22.07
C GLN A 203 29.11 -17.06 -21.31
N PRO A 204 28.90 -18.19 -22.05
CA PRO A 204 28.91 -19.48 -21.39
C PRO A 204 30.25 -19.72 -20.69
N SER A 205 30.18 -20.31 -19.54
CA SER A 205 31.16 -20.61 -18.53
C SER A 205 32.49 -21.19 -19.01
N LEU A 206 33.35 -20.42 -19.63
CA LEU A 206 34.73 -20.82 -19.96
C LEU A 206 35.81 -19.77 -19.66
N LEU A 207 35.49 -18.70 -18.94
CA LEU A 207 36.50 -17.75 -18.51
C LEU A 207 36.81 -17.92 -17.02
N PRO A 208 38.09 -17.92 -16.65
CA PRO A 208 38.50 -18.06 -15.25
C PRO A 208 37.95 -16.91 -14.42
N LYS A 209 37.51 -17.23 -13.21
CA LYS A 209 37.05 -16.25 -12.21
C LYS A 209 38.12 -15.20 -11.96
N THR A 210 38.16 -14.15 -12.75
CA THR A 210 39.02 -13.00 -12.47
C THR A 210 38.52 -12.30 -11.23
N LYS A 211 39.34 -12.36 -10.18
CA LYS A 211 39.18 -11.57 -8.98
C LYS A 211 39.25 -10.09 -9.34
N GLY A 212 38.13 -9.39 -9.17
CA GLY A 212 38.02 -7.95 -9.32
C GLY A 212 37.02 -7.54 -10.42
N ARG A 213 35.75 -7.26 -10.00
CA ARG A 213 34.88 -6.42 -10.85
C ARG A 213 35.58 -5.07 -11.04
N PRO A 214 35.65 -4.54 -12.25
CA PRO A 214 36.11 -3.18 -12.47
C PRO A 214 35.20 -2.20 -11.69
N ALA A 215 35.80 -1.13 -11.21
CA ALA A 215 35.08 -0.04 -10.58
C ALA A 215 34.06 0.59 -11.56
N ASN A 216 33.02 1.24 -11.00
CA ASN A 216 31.98 1.97 -11.74
C ASN A 216 32.53 2.59 -13.05
N PRO A 217 31.83 2.49 -14.16
CA PRO A 217 32.27 3.16 -15.36
C PRO A 217 32.48 4.64 -15.04
N SER A 218 33.68 5.13 -15.31
CA SER A 218 34.11 6.50 -15.00
C SER A 218 33.25 7.61 -15.64
N ASN A 219 32.20 7.23 -16.38
CA ASN A 219 31.37 8.10 -17.20
C ASN A 219 29.90 8.18 -16.75
N LEU A 220 29.51 7.58 -15.61
CA LEU A 220 28.17 7.79 -15.11
C LEU A 220 28.05 9.19 -14.50
N PRO A 221 26.95 9.92 -14.78
CA PRO A 221 26.72 11.24 -14.18
C PRO A 221 26.60 11.11 -12.67
N PRO A 222 26.99 12.14 -11.91
CA PRO A 222 26.78 12.18 -10.47
C PRO A 222 25.29 11.99 -10.13
N ARG A 223 25.02 11.29 -9.02
CA ARG A 223 23.67 11.14 -8.51
C ARG A 223 23.11 12.49 -8.08
N GLN A 224 21.80 12.64 -8.18
CA GLN A 224 21.10 13.86 -7.80
C GLN A 224 20.02 13.56 -6.77
N ALA A 225 19.81 14.50 -5.85
CA ALA A 225 18.71 14.47 -4.90
C ALA A 225 17.69 15.56 -5.29
N ARG A 226 16.40 15.19 -5.27
CA ARG A 226 15.28 16.12 -5.32
C ARG A 226 14.82 16.38 -3.87
N LEU A 227 14.75 17.65 -3.49
CA LEU A 227 14.25 18.06 -2.19
C LEU A 227 13.00 18.92 -2.35
N LEU A 228 11.99 18.60 -1.58
CA LEU A 228 10.79 19.41 -1.41
C LEU A 228 10.88 20.10 -0.06
N VAL A 229 10.90 21.42 -0.08
CA VAL A 229 11.09 22.28 1.10
C VAL A 229 9.91 23.23 1.24
N TYR A 230 9.33 23.27 2.43
CA TYR A 230 8.34 24.26 2.83
C TYR A 230 8.97 25.28 3.76
N ASN A 231 8.85 26.56 3.45
CA ASN A 231 9.25 27.62 4.35
C ASN A 231 8.02 28.15 5.09
N ARG A 232 7.95 27.84 6.40
CA ARG A 232 6.80 28.21 7.23
C ARG A 232 6.62 29.74 7.37
N LYS A 233 7.70 30.50 7.37
CA LYS A 233 7.65 31.95 7.54
C LYS A 233 7.04 32.66 6.31
N SER A 234 7.48 32.30 5.10
CA SER A 234 6.97 32.86 3.85
C SER A 234 5.75 32.15 3.30
N ASN A 235 5.39 30.97 3.85
CA ASN A 235 4.36 30.07 3.31
C ASN A 235 4.66 29.62 1.87
N GLU A 236 5.93 29.41 1.54
CA GLU A 236 6.37 29.04 0.21
C GLU A 236 6.84 27.60 0.14
N THR A 237 6.46 26.92 -0.92
CA THR A 237 6.94 25.60 -1.28
C THR A 237 7.94 25.69 -2.40
N SER A 238 9.10 25.06 -2.23
CA SER A 238 10.18 25.05 -3.22
C SER A 238 10.71 23.66 -3.51
N VAL A 239 11.05 23.41 -4.76
CA VAL A 239 11.71 22.17 -5.23
C VAL A 239 13.17 22.51 -5.55
N TRP A 240 14.07 21.72 -4.98
CA TRP A 240 15.51 21.85 -5.14
C TRP A 240 16.09 20.59 -5.77
N ILE A 241 17.04 20.76 -6.68
CA ILE A 241 17.86 19.68 -7.23
C ILE A 241 19.29 19.90 -6.78
N VAL A 242 19.82 18.89 -6.09
CA VAL A 242 21.19 18.90 -5.58
C VAL A 242 21.97 17.76 -6.22
N GLN A 243 23.08 18.09 -6.87
CA GLN A 243 24.03 17.13 -7.38
C GLN A 243 24.95 16.65 -6.25
N LEU A 244 25.14 15.33 -6.15
CA LEU A 244 25.93 14.68 -5.12
C LEU A 244 27.27 14.23 -5.73
N ILE A 245 28.29 15.03 -5.57
CA ILE A 245 29.62 14.78 -6.11
C ILE A 245 30.40 13.94 -5.10
N GLN A 246 30.84 12.76 -5.48
CA GLN A 246 31.70 11.94 -4.66
C GLN A 246 33.12 12.51 -4.67
N VAL A 247 33.59 12.95 -3.52
CA VAL A 247 34.96 13.43 -3.34
C VAL A 247 35.84 12.27 -2.84
N HIS A 248 36.78 11.83 -3.64
CA HIS A 248 37.79 10.85 -3.23
C HIS A 248 38.82 11.55 -2.36
N ALA A 249 38.69 11.43 -1.05
CA ALA A 249 39.76 11.83 -0.13
C ALA A 249 40.83 10.71 -0.11
N ALA A 250 42.07 11.10 -0.14
CA ALA A 250 43.21 10.18 -0.05
C ALA A 250 43.31 9.41 1.28
N THR A 251 42.42 9.70 2.23
CA THR A 251 42.34 9.08 3.54
C THR A 251 40.92 8.68 3.87
N ARG A 252 40.72 7.38 4.05
CA ARG A 252 39.56 6.66 4.62
C ARG A 252 38.22 7.40 4.64
N GLY A 253 37.37 7.06 3.69
CA GLY A 253 35.93 7.45 3.65
C GLY A 253 35.65 8.47 2.56
N GLY A 254 34.93 8.02 1.49
CA GLY A 254 34.44 8.95 0.47
C GLY A 254 33.47 9.96 1.09
N HIS A 255 33.75 11.24 0.94
CA HIS A 255 32.82 12.30 1.32
C HIS A 255 32.04 12.74 0.07
N HIS A 256 30.76 13.03 0.25
CA HIS A 256 29.96 13.67 -0.79
C HIS A 256 30.00 15.20 -0.58
N ARG A 257 30.09 15.93 -1.68
CA ARG A 257 29.88 17.37 -1.74
C ARG A 257 28.58 17.62 -2.49
N GLY A 258 27.72 18.48 -1.98
CA GLY A 258 26.50 18.90 -2.65
C GLY A 258 26.72 20.17 -3.47
N GLU A 259 26.04 20.25 -4.61
CA GLU A 259 25.96 21.45 -5.44
C GLU A 259 24.51 21.67 -5.88
N VAL A 260 23.97 22.88 -5.65
CA VAL A 260 22.61 23.22 -6.09
C VAL A 260 22.61 23.39 -7.60
N ILE A 261 21.87 22.54 -8.30
CA ILE A 261 21.68 22.62 -9.76
C ILE A 261 20.51 23.54 -10.10
N SER A 262 19.43 23.46 -9.34
CA SER A 262 18.27 24.32 -9.52
C SER A 262 17.48 24.47 -8.24
N SER A 263 16.76 25.60 -8.14
CA SER A 263 15.71 25.80 -7.14
C SER A 263 14.55 26.51 -7.79
N LYS A 264 13.34 26.08 -7.46
CA LYS A 264 12.11 26.62 -8.02
C LYS A 264 11.05 26.74 -6.94
N VAL A 265 10.53 27.94 -6.71
CA VAL A 265 9.31 28.14 -5.92
C VAL A 265 8.11 27.69 -6.76
N VAL A 266 7.24 26.90 -6.14
CA VAL A 266 5.99 26.40 -6.75
C VAL A 266 4.84 27.19 -6.11
N PRO A 267 4.19 28.09 -6.85
CA PRO A 267 3.11 28.92 -6.32
C PRO A 267 1.83 28.10 -6.12
N ASP A 268 0.99 28.57 -5.20
CA ASP A 268 -0.36 28.08 -4.97
C ASP A 268 -0.44 26.57 -4.71
N VAL A 269 0.49 26.03 -3.92
CA VAL A 269 0.50 24.64 -3.49
C VAL A 269 0.84 24.53 -2.00
N GLN A 270 0.32 23.48 -1.39
CA GLN A 270 0.66 23.10 -0.04
C GLN A 270 1.18 21.65 -0.01
N PRO A 271 2.40 21.39 0.48
CA PRO A 271 2.93 20.04 0.60
C PRO A 271 2.33 19.31 1.79
N SER A 272 2.63 17.99 1.91
CA SER A 272 2.22 17.17 3.06
C SER A 272 2.60 17.81 4.40
N MET A 273 1.80 17.53 5.41
CA MET A 273 2.10 17.92 6.80
C MET A 273 3.06 16.91 7.42
N ASP A 274 3.74 17.35 8.47
CA ASP A 274 4.57 16.46 9.27
C ASP A 274 4.01 16.26 10.68
N ALA A 275 4.53 15.26 11.37
CA ALA A 275 4.09 14.89 12.71
C ALA A 275 4.23 15.99 13.75
N ALA A 276 5.25 16.84 13.63
CA ALA A 276 5.43 17.95 14.57
C ALA A 276 4.39 19.05 14.36
N GLU A 277 4.05 19.35 13.09
CA GLU A 277 2.95 20.27 12.79
C GLU A 277 1.61 19.76 13.38
N SER A 278 1.37 18.45 13.31
CA SER A 278 0.16 17.87 13.88
C SER A 278 0.15 17.94 15.41
N ALA A 279 1.26 17.68 16.06
CA ALA A 279 1.38 17.82 17.53
C ALA A 279 1.22 19.28 17.99
N GLU A 280 1.81 20.24 17.25
CA GLU A 280 1.64 21.67 17.52
C GLU A 280 0.15 22.10 17.34
N CYS A 281 -0.52 21.58 16.31
CA CYS A 281 -1.95 21.81 16.09
C CYS A 281 -2.81 21.26 17.24
N GLU A 282 -2.56 20.00 17.65
CA GLU A 282 -3.24 19.38 18.77
C GLU A 282 -3.10 20.22 20.04
N ALA A 283 -1.87 20.63 20.38
CA ALA A 283 -1.62 21.45 21.57
C ALA A 283 -2.36 22.78 21.50
N ALA A 284 -2.31 23.49 20.37
CA ALA A 284 -2.96 24.77 20.19
C ALA A 284 -4.49 24.69 20.24
N VAL A 285 -5.09 23.62 19.72
CA VAL A 285 -6.54 23.39 19.78
C VAL A 285 -6.97 23.08 21.22
N LYS A 286 -6.22 22.23 21.95
CA LYS A 286 -6.49 21.92 23.35
C LYS A 286 -6.39 23.13 24.27
N ASP A 287 -5.54 24.08 23.95
CA ASP A 287 -5.36 25.31 24.72
C ASP A 287 -6.39 26.41 24.36
N TYR A 288 -7.15 26.25 23.31
CA TYR A 288 -8.14 27.23 22.86
C TYR A 288 -9.36 27.28 23.80
N PRO A 289 -9.67 28.41 24.49
CA PRO A 289 -10.69 28.45 25.51
C PRO A 289 -12.10 28.06 25.06
N PRO A 290 -12.60 28.47 23.87
CA PRO A 290 -13.91 28.00 23.40
C PRO A 290 -13.96 26.48 23.16
N PHE A 291 -12.85 25.85 22.78
CA PHE A 291 -12.75 24.40 22.62
C PHE A 291 -12.87 23.69 23.98
N ARG A 292 -12.16 24.16 25.00
CA ARG A 292 -12.24 23.66 26.39
C ARG A 292 -13.66 23.74 26.94
N GLU A 293 -14.34 24.86 26.71
CA GLU A 293 -15.74 25.04 27.13
C GLU A 293 -16.68 24.04 26.39
N ALA A 294 -16.45 23.81 25.12
CA ALA A 294 -17.22 22.83 24.34
C ALA A 294 -16.99 21.39 24.82
N MET A 295 -15.74 21.05 25.22
CA MET A 295 -15.43 19.75 25.84
C MET A 295 -16.12 19.59 27.18
N LYS A 296 -16.07 20.61 28.02
CA LYS A 296 -16.75 20.62 29.33
C LYS A 296 -18.27 20.41 29.21
N LYS A 297 -18.93 21.02 28.22
CA LYS A 297 -20.36 20.77 27.92
C LYS A 297 -20.68 19.32 27.60
N ARG A 298 -19.67 18.55 27.15
CA ARG A 298 -19.75 17.12 26.84
C ARG A 298 -19.30 16.21 27.98
N GLY A 299 -19.01 16.81 29.16
CA GLY A 299 -18.55 16.09 30.35
C GLY A 299 -17.08 15.69 30.29
N ILE A 300 -16.28 16.32 29.40
CA ILE A 300 -14.83 16.08 29.25
C ILE A 300 -14.10 17.25 29.93
N GLU A 301 -13.56 17.02 31.12
CA GLU A 301 -12.80 18.03 31.88
C GLU A 301 -11.28 17.86 31.71
N ASP A 302 -10.83 16.63 31.58
CA ASP A 302 -9.41 16.29 31.38
C ASP A 302 -9.03 16.35 29.90
N MET A 303 -8.20 17.33 29.55
CA MET A 303 -7.70 17.51 28.18
C MET A 303 -6.65 16.46 27.76
N ASP A 304 -6.05 15.71 28.68
CA ASP A 304 -5.13 14.64 28.38
C ASP A 304 -5.84 13.42 27.80
N LEU A 305 -7.13 13.28 28.06
CA LEU A 305 -7.99 12.28 27.43
C LEU A 305 -8.41 12.67 26.00
N VAL A 306 -8.32 13.95 25.63
CA VAL A 306 -8.72 14.44 24.32
C VAL A 306 -7.60 14.18 23.32
N MET A 307 -7.97 13.67 22.16
CA MET A 307 -7.11 13.52 21.00
C MET A 307 -7.60 14.41 19.87
N VAL A 308 -6.71 15.21 19.31
CA VAL A 308 -6.99 16.08 18.17
C VAL A 308 -6.24 15.54 16.96
N ASP A 309 -6.97 14.82 16.10
CA ASP A 309 -6.41 14.22 14.89
C ASP A 309 -6.39 15.25 13.77
N THR A 310 -5.18 15.67 13.39
CA THR A 310 -4.96 16.76 12.42
C THR A 310 -5.16 16.28 11.00
N TRP A 311 -6.12 16.88 10.29
CA TRP A 311 -6.46 16.48 8.93
C TRP A 311 -6.22 17.58 7.90
N CYS A 312 -5.76 17.18 6.67
CA CYS A 312 -5.67 18.11 5.55
C CYS A 312 -7.03 18.74 5.24
N ALA A 313 -7.07 20.03 4.96
CA ALA A 313 -8.32 20.71 4.65
C ALA A 313 -8.99 20.19 3.36
N GLY A 314 -8.20 19.64 2.43
CA GLY A 314 -8.66 19.38 1.08
C GLY A 314 -9.03 20.68 0.35
N TYR A 315 -9.78 20.57 -0.74
CA TYR A 315 -10.31 21.72 -1.45
C TYR A 315 -11.79 21.52 -1.76
N TYR A 316 -12.64 22.20 -1.03
CA TYR A 316 -14.10 22.12 -1.15
C TYR A 316 -14.74 23.46 -1.52
N SER A 317 -14.04 24.57 -1.24
CA SER A 317 -14.42 25.94 -1.58
C SER A 317 -13.18 26.84 -1.62
N ASP A 318 -13.34 28.10 -2.04
CA ASP A 318 -12.24 29.07 -2.08
C ASP A 318 -11.67 29.40 -0.69
N ALA A 319 -12.42 29.13 0.38
CA ALA A 319 -11.92 29.23 1.75
C ALA A 319 -10.79 28.22 2.04
N ASP A 320 -10.71 27.15 1.29
CA ASP A 320 -9.67 26.13 1.39
C ASP A 320 -8.47 26.38 0.45
N ALA A 321 -8.36 27.59 -0.13
CA ALA A 321 -7.34 27.93 -1.10
C ALA A 321 -5.91 27.70 -0.55
N PRO A 322 -4.96 27.23 -1.38
CA PRO A 322 -3.62 26.89 -0.95
C PRO A 322 -2.73 28.11 -0.64
N SER A 323 -3.25 29.32 -0.80
CA SER A 323 -2.63 30.54 -0.26
C SER A 323 -2.48 30.51 1.27
N ARG A 324 -3.23 29.64 1.94
CA ARG A 324 -3.15 29.36 3.39
C ARG A 324 -2.90 27.89 3.62
N ARG A 325 -2.04 27.58 4.61
CA ARG A 325 -1.79 26.20 5.02
C ARG A 325 -2.81 25.75 6.06
N LEU A 326 -3.80 24.97 5.66
CA LEU A 326 -4.97 24.68 6.47
C LEU A 326 -5.04 23.24 6.91
N ALA A 327 -5.57 23.05 8.13
CA ALA A 327 -6.04 21.78 8.64
C ALA A 327 -7.46 21.93 9.23
N LYS A 328 -8.15 20.84 9.34
CA LYS A 328 -9.50 20.75 9.92
C LYS A 328 -9.53 19.54 10.84
N PRO A 329 -9.10 19.65 12.08
CA PRO A 329 -8.98 18.55 13.03
C PRO A 329 -10.28 17.81 13.32
N VAL A 330 -10.15 16.53 13.70
CA VAL A 330 -11.22 15.67 14.20
C VAL A 330 -10.90 15.29 15.63
N ILE A 331 -11.92 15.23 16.49
CA ILE A 331 -11.76 15.12 17.93
C ILE A 331 -12.20 13.75 18.40
N PHE A 332 -11.42 13.15 19.29
CA PHE A 332 -11.72 11.91 19.98
C PHE A 332 -11.46 12.06 21.49
N CYS A 333 -12.06 11.18 22.29
CA CYS A 333 -11.84 11.18 23.74
C CYS A 333 -11.54 9.76 24.21
N LYS A 334 -10.37 9.55 24.80
CA LYS A 334 -10.02 8.30 25.49
C LYS A 334 -10.90 8.09 26.71
N THR A 335 -10.85 6.90 27.29
CA THR A 335 -11.35 6.66 28.64
C THR A 335 -10.20 6.79 29.63
N GLU A 336 -10.50 7.02 30.90
CA GLU A 336 -9.54 6.80 31.98
C GLU A 336 -9.21 5.31 32.04
N SER A 337 -8.00 4.94 31.66
CA SER A 337 -7.54 3.56 31.54
C SER A 337 -6.04 3.49 31.71
N ASP A 338 -5.58 2.50 32.49
CA ASP A 338 -4.16 2.19 32.60
C ASP A 338 -3.61 1.44 31.37
N CYS A 339 -4.46 1.14 30.37
CA CYS A 339 -4.06 0.44 29.17
C CYS A 339 -3.29 1.36 28.22
N PRO A 340 -1.98 1.13 27.97
CA PRO A 340 -1.19 1.96 27.05
C PRO A 340 -1.64 1.80 25.59
N MET A 341 -2.42 0.75 25.29
CA MET A 341 -2.97 0.43 23.98
C MET A 341 -4.44 0.82 23.84
N GLU A 342 -4.94 1.70 24.69
CA GLU A 342 -6.33 2.20 24.63
C GLU A 342 -6.69 2.70 23.24
N ASN A 343 -7.79 2.20 22.68
CA ASN A 343 -8.32 2.66 21.42
C ASN A 343 -9.03 4.01 21.56
N GLY A 344 -8.30 5.10 21.55
CA GLY A 344 -8.85 6.45 21.63
C GLY A 344 -9.81 6.80 20.48
N TYR A 345 -9.67 6.17 19.31
CA TYR A 345 -10.57 6.37 18.17
C TYR A 345 -11.96 5.75 18.35
N ALA A 346 -12.15 4.92 19.35
CA ALA A 346 -13.44 4.32 19.68
C ALA A 346 -14.49 5.31 20.19
N ARG A 347 -14.11 6.55 20.54
CA ARG A 347 -15.02 7.55 21.10
C ARG A 347 -14.87 8.89 20.37
N PRO A 348 -15.46 9.04 19.18
CA PRO A 348 -15.48 10.31 18.45
C PRO A 348 -16.31 11.36 19.20
N VAL A 349 -15.80 12.60 19.21
CA VAL A 349 -16.50 13.78 19.72
C VAL A 349 -17.05 14.55 18.53
N GLU A 350 -18.33 14.39 18.25
CA GLU A 350 -18.99 15.03 17.12
C GLU A 350 -19.65 16.36 17.46
N GLY A 351 -19.97 17.12 16.40
CA GLY A 351 -20.62 18.42 16.50
C GLY A 351 -19.65 19.57 16.73
N ILE A 352 -18.36 19.31 16.72
CA ILE A 352 -17.29 20.31 16.81
C ILE A 352 -16.67 20.52 15.43
N TYR A 353 -16.51 21.77 15.04
CA TYR A 353 -15.77 22.17 13.84
C TYR A 353 -14.63 23.10 14.20
N VAL A 354 -13.45 22.80 13.67
CA VAL A 354 -12.24 23.61 13.82
C VAL A 354 -11.63 23.81 12.43
N LEU A 355 -11.38 25.05 12.04
CA LEU A 355 -10.49 25.42 10.94
C LEU A 355 -9.21 25.99 11.55
N PHE A 356 -8.11 25.40 11.22
CA PHE A 356 -6.81 25.69 11.83
C PHE A 356 -5.80 26.17 10.80
N ASP A 357 -5.09 27.25 11.13
CA ASP A 357 -3.97 27.77 10.33
C ASP A 357 -2.66 27.09 10.80
N MET A 358 -2.15 26.21 9.96
CA MET A 358 -0.92 25.47 10.24
C MET A 358 0.35 26.29 10.05
N GLN A 359 0.26 27.44 9.37
CA GLN A 359 1.40 28.36 9.27
C GLN A 359 1.60 29.13 10.58
N ASN A 360 0.52 29.70 11.11
CA ASN A 360 0.54 30.54 12.30
C ASN A 360 0.22 29.78 13.60
N MET A 361 -0.11 28.48 13.52
CA MET A 361 -0.53 27.63 14.64
C MET A 361 -1.67 28.23 15.44
N ALA A 362 -2.75 28.60 14.77
CA ALA A 362 -3.88 29.26 15.37
C ALA A 362 -5.22 28.73 14.84
N VAL A 363 -6.20 28.69 15.75
CA VAL A 363 -7.61 28.43 15.37
C VAL A 363 -8.15 29.64 14.64
N ILE A 364 -8.61 29.47 13.40
CA ILE A 364 -9.21 30.52 12.59
C ILE A 364 -10.72 30.56 12.78
N GLU A 365 -11.36 29.40 12.80
CA GLU A 365 -12.80 29.26 12.96
C GLU A 365 -13.09 28.09 13.89
N PHE A 366 -14.01 28.33 14.82
CA PHE A 366 -14.47 27.34 15.79
C PHE A 366 -15.97 27.37 15.90
N GLU A 367 -16.61 26.21 15.85
CA GLU A 367 -18.04 26.09 15.99
C GLU A 367 -18.42 24.88 16.84
N ASP A 368 -19.21 25.11 17.87
CA ASP A 368 -19.92 24.09 18.64
C ASP A 368 -21.32 23.94 18.07
N ARG A 369 -21.45 23.13 16.98
CA ARG A 369 -22.65 23.07 16.13
C ARG A 369 -23.77 22.25 16.73
N LYS A 370 -23.43 21.17 17.41
CA LYS A 370 -24.41 20.21 17.92
C LYS A 370 -23.82 19.46 19.10
N LEU A 371 -24.58 19.39 20.16
CA LEU A 371 -24.24 18.56 21.32
C LEU A 371 -24.64 17.12 21.01
N VAL A 372 -23.66 16.29 20.63
CA VAL A 372 -23.82 14.85 20.46
C VAL A 372 -23.27 14.19 21.71
N PRO A 373 -24.00 13.25 22.33
CA PRO A 373 -23.51 12.53 23.50
C PRO A 373 -22.22 11.77 23.17
N LEU A 374 -21.26 11.81 24.09
CA LEU A 374 -20.07 10.99 23.94
C LEU A 374 -20.47 9.51 24.00
N PRO A 375 -20.05 8.67 23.02
CA PRO A 375 -20.37 7.27 23.03
C PRO A 375 -19.90 6.58 24.32
N PRO A 376 -20.67 5.64 24.89
CA PRO A 376 -20.20 4.87 26.03
C PRO A 376 -18.92 4.10 25.71
N ALA A 377 -18.10 3.88 26.71
CA ALA A 377 -16.90 3.07 26.56
C ALA A 377 -17.29 1.60 26.31
N ASP A 378 -17.26 1.15 25.06
CA ASP A 378 -17.56 -0.24 24.75
C ASP A 378 -16.48 -1.17 25.35
N PRO A 379 -16.83 -2.23 26.08
CA PRO A 379 -15.86 -3.16 26.67
C PRO A 379 -15.06 -3.93 25.61
N LEU A 380 -15.54 -3.98 24.36
CA LEU A 380 -14.85 -4.65 23.25
C LEU A 380 -14.00 -3.70 22.38
N ARG A 381 -13.78 -2.45 22.80
CA ARG A 381 -13.09 -1.43 22.01
C ARG A 381 -11.60 -1.65 21.80
N ASN A 382 -10.96 -2.40 22.67
CA ASN A 382 -9.51 -2.62 22.65
C ASN A 382 -9.12 -3.88 21.86
N TYR A 383 -7.81 -4.08 21.60
CA TYR A 383 -7.32 -5.00 20.56
C TYR A 383 -6.86 -6.35 21.08
N THR A 384 -6.71 -6.53 22.38
CA THR A 384 -6.17 -7.77 22.96
C THR A 384 -7.27 -8.61 23.58
N SER A 385 -7.09 -9.92 23.60
CA SER A 385 -7.99 -10.84 24.29
C SER A 385 -8.08 -10.56 25.80
N GLY A 386 -6.97 -10.08 26.40
CA GLY A 386 -6.90 -9.67 27.80
C GLY A 386 -7.89 -8.57 28.15
N GLU A 387 -8.08 -7.63 27.25
CA GLU A 387 -8.92 -6.45 27.43
C GLU A 387 -10.37 -6.68 26.98
N THR A 388 -10.58 -7.61 26.05
CA THR A 388 -11.89 -7.75 25.38
C THR A 388 -12.62 -9.05 25.71
N ARG A 389 -11.92 -10.12 26.08
CA ARG A 389 -12.47 -11.47 26.23
C ARG A 389 -12.05 -12.19 27.51
N GLY A 390 -11.71 -11.45 28.58
CA GLY A 390 -11.34 -12.02 29.86
C GLY A 390 -9.96 -12.66 29.91
N GLY A 391 -9.05 -12.28 29.01
CA GLY A 391 -7.62 -12.61 29.12
C GLY A 391 -7.19 -13.98 28.57
N VAL A 392 -8.05 -14.67 27.82
CA VAL A 392 -7.75 -16.02 27.34
C VAL A 392 -7.58 -16.05 25.83
N ASP A 393 -6.34 -16.26 25.39
CA ASP A 393 -6.07 -16.60 23.99
C ASP A 393 -6.42 -18.06 23.70
N ARG A 394 -6.72 -18.35 22.44
CA ARG A 394 -6.98 -19.72 21.98
C ARG A 394 -5.72 -20.56 22.06
N SER A 395 -5.82 -21.76 22.65
CA SER A 395 -4.71 -22.72 22.79
C SER A 395 -4.68 -23.79 21.67
N ASP A 396 -5.70 -23.84 20.82
CA ASP A 396 -5.84 -24.82 19.76
C ASP A 396 -5.06 -24.46 18.49
N VAL A 397 -4.64 -23.18 18.35
CA VAL A 397 -3.84 -22.72 17.22
C VAL A 397 -2.38 -23.12 17.42
N LYS A 398 -1.84 -23.91 16.48
CA LYS A 398 -0.43 -24.36 16.51
C LYS A 398 0.43 -23.48 15.59
N GLN A 399 1.67 -23.31 15.96
CA GLN A 399 2.62 -22.53 15.16
C GLN A 399 2.91 -23.21 13.83
N LEU A 400 3.00 -22.42 12.77
CA LEU A 400 3.48 -22.86 11.47
C LEU A 400 4.92 -22.37 11.28
N HIS A 401 5.81 -23.29 10.86
CA HIS A 401 7.19 -22.98 10.57
C HIS A 401 7.50 -23.24 9.09
N ILE A 402 8.17 -22.29 8.45
CA ILE A 402 8.74 -22.45 7.11
C ILE A 402 10.24 -22.64 7.28
N ILE A 403 10.76 -23.81 6.88
CA ILE A 403 12.16 -24.16 7.01
C ILE A 403 12.75 -24.42 5.64
N GLN A 404 13.88 -23.81 5.35
CA GLN A 404 14.65 -23.98 4.12
C GLN A 404 16.07 -24.45 4.52
N PRO A 405 16.33 -25.77 4.64
CA PRO A 405 17.59 -26.29 5.15
C PRO A 405 18.81 -25.90 4.32
N GLU A 406 18.64 -25.73 3.00
CA GLU A 406 19.70 -25.32 2.06
C GLU A 406 19.77 -23.79 1.88
N GLY A 407 18.99 -23.03 2.65
CA GLY A 407 18.84 -21.58 2.49
C GLY A 407 17.84 -21.19 1.40
N PRO A 408 17.67 -19.88 1.15
CA PRO A 408 16.73 -19.35 0.16
C PRO A 408 17.27 -19.50 -1.26
N SER A 409 16.35 -19.52 -2.24
CA SER A 409 16.70 -19.56 -3.66
C SER A 409 17.06 -18.16 -4.23
N PHE A 410 17.05 -17.12 -3.40
CA PHE A 410 17.42 -15.76 -3.80
C PHE A 410 18.84 -15.37 -3.33
N ARG A 411 19.45 -14.45 -4.07
CA ARG A 411 20.68 -13.75 -3.71
C ARG A 411 20.43 -12.26 -3.70
N VAL A 412 21.10 -11.56 -2.78
CA VAL A 412 20.98 -10.11 -2.65
C VAL A 412 22.37 -9.48 -2.60
N ASP A 413 22.60 -8.48 -3.45
CA ASP A 413 23.80 -7.64 -3.47
C ASP A 413 23.38 -6.18 -3.38
N GLY A 414 23.50 -5.59 -2.17
CA GLY A 414 22.91 -4.28 -1.87
C GLY A 414 21.39 -4.29 -2.06
N ASN A 415 20.91 -3.50 -3.01
CA ASN A 415 19.50 -3.44 -3.39
C ASN A 415 19.14 -4.32 -4.60
N PHE A 416 20.12 -4.98 -5.20
CA PHE A 416 19.87 -5.89 -6.30
C PHE A 416 19.52 -7.28 -5.80
N VAL A 417 18.48 -7.86 -6.40
CA VAL A 417 17.97 -9.20 -6.10
C VAL A 417 18.01 -10.08 -7.33
N GLU A 418 18.58 -11.26 -7.19
CA GLU A 418 18.43 -12.38 -8.11
C GLU A 418 17.62 -13.47 -7.40
N TRP A 419 16.56 -13.95 -8.01
CA TRP A 419 15.74 -15.02 -7.47
C TRP A 419 15.34 -15.99 -8.56
N GLN A 420 15.90 -17.19 -8.53
CA GLN A 420 15.74 -18.17 -9.58
C GLN A 420 16.10 -17.57 -10.96
N LYS A 421 15.13 -17.30 -11.82
CA LYS A 421 15.31 -16.64 -13.12
C LYS A 421 14.98 -15.14 -13.13
N TRP A 422 14.46 -14.61 -12.01
CA TRP A 422 14.13 -13.20 -11.86
C TRP A 422 15.34 -12.37 -11.44
N SER A 423 15.36 -11.15 -11.88
CA SER A 423 16.26 -10.11 -11.36
C SER A 423 15.55 -8.76 -11.29
N PHE A 424 15.78 -8.01 -10.22
CA PHE A 424 15.21 -6.69 -10.01
C PHE A 424 15.97 -5.92 -8.93
N ARG A 425 15.65 -4.63 -8.77
CA ARG A 425 16.20 -3.81 -7.69
C ARG A 425 15.10 -3.35 -6.75
N VAL A 426 15.41 -3.33 -5.47
CA VAL A 426 14.54 -2.78 -4.42
C VAL A 426 14.89 -1.31 -4.23
N GLY A 427 13.92 -0.44 -4.48
CA GLY A 427 13.97 0.99 -4.20
C GLY A 427 12.94 1.36 -3.14
N PHE A 428 13.01 2.60 -2.67
CA PHE A 428 12.09 3.13 -1.69
C PHE A 428 11.99 4.66 -1.80
N THR A 429 10.78 5.19 -1.70
CA THR A 429 10.55 6.62 -1.53
C THR A 429 9.66 6.90 -0.31
N PRO A 430 9.81 8.05 0.36
CA PRO A 430 8.93 8.43 1.47
C PRO A 430 7.45 8.52 1.09
N ARG A 431 7.17 8.85 -0.17
CA ARG A 431 5.80 9.01 -0.68
C ARG A 431 5.16 7.68 -1.06
N GLU A 432 5.87 6.84 -1.82
CA GLU A 432 5.31 5.60 -2.40
C GLU A 432 5.55 4.36 -1.52
N GLY A 433 6.56 4.40 -0.65
CA GLY A 433 7.10 3.21 0.00
C GLY A 433 7.97 2.39 -0.94
N LEU A 434 7.70 1.09 -1.08
CA LEU A 434 8.46 0.18 -1.93
C LEU A 434 8.34 0.52 -3.41
N VAL A 435 9.48 0.59 -4.08
CA VAL A 435 9.60 0.71 -5.53
C VAL A 435 10.45 -0.46 -6.06
N ILE A 436 10.01 -1.09 -7.13
CA ILE A 436 10.77 -2.16 -7.80
C ILE A 436 11.27 -1.64 -9.15
N HIS A 437 12.57 -1.72 -9.37
CA HIS A 437 13.19 -1.26 -10.61
C HIS A 437 13.82 -2.41 -11.42
N SER A 438 13.99 -2.19 -12.73
CA SER A 438 14.76 -3.04 -13.66
C SER A 438 14.33 -4.50 -13.59
N VAL A 439 13.01 -4.77 -13.59
CA VAL A 439 12.47 -6.14 -13.53
C VAL A 439 12.76 -6.88 -14.80
N ALA A 440 13.42 -8.03 -14.68
CA ALA A 440 13.77 -8.86 -15.83
C ALA A 440 13.75 -10.35 -15.47
N TYR A 441 13.66 -11.18 -16.51
CA TYR A 441 13.64 -12.64 -16.43
C TYR A 441 14.74 -13.23 -17.32
N VAL A 442 15.51 -14.19 -16.80
CA VAL A 442 16.54 -14.91 -17.55
C VAL A 442 15.90 -16.11 -18.25
N ASP A 443 15.79 -16.04 -19.58
CA ASP A 443 15.08 -17.02 -20.42
C ASP A 443 16.06 -17.84 -21.28
N GLY A 444 16.72 -18.82 -20.66
CA GLY A 444 17.59 -19.76 -21.35
C GLY A 444 18.54 -19.09 -22.34
N ASN A 445 18.46 -19.49 -23.63
CA ASN A 445 19.32 -18.98 -24.69
C ASN A 445 19.01 -17.52 -25.11
N ARG A 446 17.86 -16.96 -24.71
CA ARG A 446 17.49 -15.57 -25.00
C ARG A 446 18.13 -14.57 -24.04
N GLY A 447 18.75 -15.06 -22.96
CA GLY A 447 19.41 -14.24 -21.97
C GLY A 447 18.43 -13.49 -21.02
N ARG A 448 18.86 -12.34 -20.50
CA ARG A 448 18.08 -11.49 -19.61
C ARG A 448 17.10 -10.63 -20.42
N ARG A 449 15.82 -10.81 -20.18
CA ARG A 449 14.70 -10.16 -20.88
C ARG A 449 13.99 -9.20 -19.94
N SER A 450 13.84 -7.97 -20.34
CA SER A 450 13.17 -6.94 -19.54
C SER A 450 11.65 -7.13 -19.52
N LEU A 451 11.02 -6.71 -18.40
CA LEU A 451 9.59 -6.62 -18.25
C LEU A 451 9.13 -5.21 -17.91
N ALA A 452 9.76 -4.62 -16.90
CA ALA A 452 9.38 -3.29 -16.43
C ALA A 452 10.62 -2.52 -15.97
N HIS A 453 10.63 -1.24 -16.25
CA HIS A 453 11.63 -0.32 -15.74
C HIS A 453 11.36 0.04 -14.27
N ARG A 454 10.08 0.31 -13.93
CA ARG A 454 9.67 0.74 -12.59
C ARG A 454 8.24 0.31 -12.27
N LEU A 455 8.03 -0.24 -11.08
CA LEU A 455 6.72 -0.64 -10.55
C LEU A 455 6.55 -0.07 -9.14
N SER A 456 5.45 0.62 -8.88
CA SER A 456 5.13 1.17 -7.55
C SER A 456 3.64 1.42 -7.37
N PHE A 457 3.20 1.55 -6.11
CA PHE A 457 1.91 2.17 -5.77
C PHE A 457 2.12 3.66 -5.54
N VAL A 458 1.43 4.49 -6.30
CA VAL A 458 1.70 5.92 -6.35
C VAL A 458 0.65 6.78 -5.66
N GLU A 459 -0.53 6.21 -5.37
CA GLU A 459 -1.57 6.88 -4.59
C GLU A 459 -2.53 5.87 -3.97
N ILE A 460 -3.11 6.25 -2.83
CA ILE A 460 -4.25 5.57 -2.20
C ILE A 460 -5.29 6.65 -1.87
N VAL A 461 -6.54 6.40 -2.25
CA VAL A 461 -7.65 7.32 -1.94
C VAL A 461 -8.75 6.58 -1.22
N VAL A 462 -9.22 7.14 -0.10
CA VAL A 462 -10.28 6.54 0.73
C VAL A 462 -11.45 7.52 0.88
N PRO A 463 -12.44 7.51 -0.02
CA PRO A 463 -13.65 8.32 0.10
C PRO A 463 -14.70 7.64 0.98
N TYR A 464 -15.42 8.42 1.77
CA TYR A 464 -16.51 7.97 2.64
C TYR A 464 -17.88 8.36 2.09
N GLY A 465 -18.85 7.44 2.19
CA GLY A 465 -20.17 7.57 1.56
C GLY A 465 -21.21 8.33 2.38
N ASP A 466 -20.94 8.68 3.63
CA ASP A 466 -21.88 9.45 4.46
C ASP A 466 -21.84 10.94 4.08
N PRO A 467 -22.95 11.57 3.67
CA PRO A 467 -23.00 12.97 3.26
C PRO A 467 -22.97 13.96 4.43
N TYR A 468 -23.06 13.48 5.68
CA TYR A 468 -23.07 14.34 6.86
C TYR A 468 -21.66 14.59 7.42
N ASP A 469 -21.56 15.63 8.23
CA ASP A 469 -20.34 15.99 8.94
C ASP A 469 -20.04 14.94 10.04
N PRO A 470 -18.78 14.55 10.17
CA PRO A 470 -17.59 14.98 9.45
C PRO A 470 -17.29 14.13 8.19
N HIS A 471 -18.15 13.19 7.80
CA HIS A 471 -17.84 12.12 6.86
C HIS A 471 -17.73 12.52 5.39
N TYR A 472 -18.55 13.48 4.91
CA TYR A 472 -18.60 13.85 3.49
C TYR A 472 -17.26 14.39 2.93
N ARG A 473 -16.36 14.82 3.79
CA ARG A 473 -15.05 15.37 3.42
C ARG A 473 -13.89 14.43 3.71
N LYS A 474 -14.18 13.21 4.15
CA LYS A 474 -13.17 12.18 4.33
C LYS A 474 -12.75 11.63 2.99
N ASN A 475 -11.66 12.10 2.48
CA ASN A 475 -11.10 11.69 1.21
C ASN A 475 -9.58 11.72 1.37
N ALA A 476 -9.04 10.76 2.14
CA ALA A 476 -7.62 10.65 2.38
C ALA A 476 -6.88 10.35 1.07
N PHE A 477 -5.74 10.99 0.88
CA PHE A 477 -4.76 10.71 -0.15
C PHE A 477 -3.49 10.25 0.54
N ASP A 478 -3.46 8.96 0.91
CA ASP A 478 -2.47 8.44 1.87
C ASP A 478 -1.01 8.57 1.38
N ALA A 479 -0.77 8.56 0.06
CA ALA A 479 0.56 8.83 -0.47
C ALA A 479 0.84 10.34 -0.58
N GLY A 480 -0.06 11.09 -1.22
CA GLY A 480 0.19 12.50 -1.55
C GLY A 480 0.04 13.46 -0.37
N GLU A 481 -0.77 13.12 0.63
CA GLU A 481 -1.00 13.95 1.82
C GLU A 481 -0.06 13.57 2.97
N ASP A 482 0.25 12.27 3.15
CA ASP A 482 1.00 11.78 4.31
C ASP A 482 2.29 11.06 3.93
N GLY A 483 2.28 10.26 2.86
CA GLY A 483 3.39 9.44 2.41
C GLY A 483 3.34 8.01 2.95
N LEU A 484 3.14 7.03 2.06
CA LEU A 484 3.08 5.61 2.41
C LEU A 484 4.39 5.13 3.05
N GLY A 485 5.52 5.59 2.50
CA GLY A 485 6.83 5.22 3.00
C GLY A 485 7.15 5.85 4.36
N LYS A 486 6.73 7.11 4.61
CA LYS A 486 6.91 7.76 5.92
C LYS A 486 6.14 7.04 7.03
N ASN A 487 5.01 6.44 6.68
CA ASN A 487 4.12 5.73 7.60
C ASN A 487 4.37 4.23 7.66
N ALA A 488 5.41 3.74 6.99
CA ALA A 488 5.83 2.35 7.10
C ALA A 488 6.39 2.03 8.49
N HIS A 489 6.33 0.78 8.87
CA HIS A 489 6.82 0.29 10.15
C HIS A 489 7.85 -0.83 9.96
N SER A 490 8.68 -1.04 10.99
CA SER A 490 9.61 -2.16 11.07
C SER A 490 8.85 -3.49 11.08
N LEU A 491 9.25 -4.42 10.21
CA LEU A 491 8.68 -5.76 10.10
C LEU A 491 9.36 -6.73 11.07
N LYS A 492 8.59 -7.65 11.64
CA LYS A 492 9.06 -8.62 12.64
C LYS A 492 8.87 -10.05 12.17
N LYS A 493 9.96 -10.83 12.22
CA LYS A 493 9.89 -12.26 11.95
C LYS A 493 8.96 -12.96 12.94
N GLY A 494 8.10 -13.83 12.44
CA GLY A 494 7.11 -14.57 13.23
C GLY A 494 5.79 -13.81 13.41
N CYS A 495 5.79 -12.48 13.21
CA CYS A 495 4.58 -11.65 13.23
C CYS A 495 4.14 -11.27 11.80
N ASP A 496 5.03 -10.62 11.04
CA ASP A 496 4.71 -10.08 9.72
C ASP A 496 5.16 -11.02 8.59
N CYS A 497 6.20 -11.79 8.81
CA CYS A 497 6.78 -12.71 7.81
C CYS A 497 7.38 -13.96 8.48
N LEU A 498 7.44 -15.07 7.72
CA LEU A 498 7.94 -16.37 8.15
C LEU A 498 9.07 -16.85 7.23
N GLY A 499 9.83 -17.86 7.67
CA GLY A 499 10.87 -18.51 6.89
C GLY A 499 12.23 -17.82 6.96
N TYR A 500 12.99 -17.92 5.87
CA TYR A 500 14.26 -17.22 5.69
C TYR A 500 14.00 -15.84 5.09
N ILE A 501 14.38 -14.79 5.80
CA ILE A 501 14.01 -13.42 5.43
C ILE A 501 15.24 -12.56 5.25
N LYS A 502 15.31 -11.84 4.12
CA LYS A 502 16.18 -10.68 3.92
C LYS A 502 15.37 -9.42 4.17
N TYR A 503 15.84 -8.60 5.09
CA TYR A 503 15.27 -7.28 5.36
C TYR A 503 16.09 -6.19 4.68
N PHE A 504 15.41 -5.08 4.34
CA PHE A 504 16.02 -3.85 3.87
C PHE A 504 15.60 -2.70 4.77
N ASP A 505 16.59 -1.97 5.25
CA ASP A 505 16.39 -0.73 5.97
C ASP A 505 16.16 0.40 4.98
N VAL A 506 15.38 1.41 5.38
CA VAL A 506 15.09 2.57 4.55
C VAL A 506 15.44 3.85 5.29
N HIS A 507 15.84 4.85 4.53
CA HIS A 507 16.26 6.14 5.07
C HIS A 507 15.49 7.27 4.42
N PHE A 508 15.05 8.22 5.21
CA PHE A 508 14.39 9.44 4.73
C PHE A 508 14.66 10.59 5.71
N THR A 509 14.13 11.76 5.42
CA THR A 509 14.35 12.95 6.26
C THR A 509 13.16 13.23 7.17
N ASN A 510 13.40 13.71 8.38
CA ASN A 510 12.38 14.41 9.16
C ASN A 510 12.30 15.89 8.72
N PHE A 511 11.34 16.61 9.27
CA PHE A 511 11.09 18.00 8.91
C PHE A 511 12.28 18.94 9.20
N THR A 512 13.14 18.61 10.15
CA THR A 512 14.36 19.38 10.46
C THR A 512 15.54 19.02 9.56
N GLY A 513 15.35 18.13 8.57
CA GLY A 513 16.42 17.64 7.72
C GLY A 513 17.32 16.58 8.37
N GLY A 514 16.97 16.09 9.55
CA GLY A 514 17.63 14.95 10.18
C GLY A 514 17.26 13.64 9.49
N VAL A 515 18.21 12.72 9.37
CA VAL A 515 17.95 11.40 8.79
C VAL A 515 17.19 10.55 9.79
N GLN A 516 16.12 9.94 9.32
CA GLN A 516 15.38 8.86 9.99
C GLN A 516 15.63 7.55 9.29
N THR A 517 15.61 6.47 10.04
CA THR A 517 15.75 5.11 9.53
C THR A 517 14.62 4.25 10.07
N ILE A 518 13.97 3.51 9.17
CA ILE A 518 13.07 2.40 9.54
C ILE A 518 13.84 1.13 9.25
N GLU A 519 14.28 0.45 10.31
CA GLU A 519 14.92 -0.85 10.20
C GLU A 519 13.91 -1.91 9.78
N ASN A 520 14.32 -2.86 8.93
CA ASN A 520 13.48 -3.95 8.46
C ASN A 520 12.16 -3.46 7.78
N CYS A 521 12.20 -2.36 7.06
CA CYS A 521 11.01 -1.77 6.46
C CYS A 521 10.45 -2.59 5.30
N VAL A 522 11.32 -3.24 4.54
CA VAL A 522 10.95 -4.13 3.43
C VAL A 522 11.53 -5.51 3.72
N CYS A 523 10.73 -6.57 3.48
CA CYS A 523 11.19 -7.95 3.60
C CYS A 523 11.09 -8.69 2.25
N LEU A 524 12.05 -9.58 2.04
CA LEU A 524 12.09 -10.55 0.95
C LEU A 524 12.17 -11.95 1.54
N HIS A 525 11.22 -12.80 1.21
CA HIS A 525 11.20 -14.21 1.62
C HIS A 525 10.45 -15.07 0.61
N GLU A 526 10.63 -16.38 0.70
CA GLU A 526 9.91 -17.36 -0.12
C GLU A 526 8.74 -17.97 0.66
N GLU A 527 7.66 -18.23 -0.03
CA GLU A 527 6.49 -18.91 0.50
C GLU A 527 6.08 -20.09 -0.40
N ASP A 528 5.45 -21.11 0.17
CA ASP A 528 4.84 -22.22 -0.58
C ASP A 528 3.41 -21.84 -1.01
N HIS A 529 3.18 -21.70 -2.30
CA HIS A 529 1.87 -21.44 -2.90
C HIS A 529 1.13 -22.71 -3.33
N GLY A 530 1.59 -23.87 -2.89
CA GLY A 530 0.96 -25.15 -3.21
C GLY A 530 1.33 -25.67 -4.60
N ILE A 531 0.36 -26.21 -5.30
CA ILE A 531 0.56 -26.86 -6.61
C ILE A 531 0.80 -25.81 -7.69
N LEU A 532 1.96 -25.89 -8.37
CA LEU A 532 2.26 -25.09 -9.55
C LEU A 532 1.57 -25.67 -10.79
N TRP A 533 1.76 -26.97 -11.03
CA TRP A 533 1.00 -27.72 -12.00
C TRP A 533 0.96 -29.20 -11.62
N LYS A 534 -0.10 -29.90 -12.09
CA LYS A 534 -0.31 -31.33 -11.91
C LYS A 534 -0.97 -31.89 -13.15
N HIS A 535 -0.43 -33.00 -13.66
CA HIS A 535 -1.07 -33.78 -14.71
C HIS A 535 -0.97 -35.26 -14.38
N GLN A 536 -2.05 -35.99 -14.65
CA GLN A 536 -2.10 -37.44 -14.56
C GLN A 536 -2.69 -37.98 -15.87
N ASP A 537 -1.90 -38.79 -16.58
CA ASP A 537 -2.42 -39.49 -17.76
C ASP A 537 -3.30 -40.65 -17.30
N TRP A 538 -4.58 -40.55 -17.64
CA TRP A 538 -5.58 -41.57 -17.25
C TRP A 538 -5.36 -42.93 -17.93
N ARG A 539 -4.64 -42.97 -19.08
CA ARG A 539 -4.36 -44.17 -19.82
C ARG A 539 -3.22 -44.98 -19.20
N THR A 540 -2.18 -44.27 -18.77
CA THR A 540 -0.96 -44.89 -18.20
C THR A 540 -0.94 -44.90 -16.68
N GLY A 541 -1.81 -44.11 -16.05
CA GLY A 541 -1.78 -43.90 -14.63
C GLY A 541 -0.57 -43.04 -14.12
N LEU A 542 0.31 -42.61 -15.04
CA LEU A 542 1.46 -41.79 -14.67
C LEU A 542 1.00 -40.39 -14.29
N ALA A 543 1.50 -39.92 -13.15
CA ALA A 543 1.18 -38.62 -12.62
C ALA A 543 2.46 -37.83 -12.36
N GLU A 544 2.43 -36.53 -12.71
CA GLU A 544 3.46 -35.59 -12.33
C GLU A 544 2.87 -34.41 -11.59
N VAL A 545 3.55 -33.98 -10.52
CA VAL A 545 3.15 -32.83 -9.71
C VAL A 545 4.38 -31.95 -9.45
N ARG A 546 4.22 -30.67 -9.71
CA ARG A 546 5.22 -29.67 -9.34
C ARG A 546 4.60 -28.70 -8.34
N ARG A 547 5.33 -28.39 -7.30
CA ARG A 547 4.90 -27.40 -6.29
C ARG A 547 5.58 -26.07 -6.54
N SER A 548 4.82 -25.02 -6.38
CA SER A 548 5.32 -23.67 -6.53
C SER A 548 5.96 -23.18 -5.24
N ARG A 549 7.22 -22.77 -5.34
CA ARG A 549 7.82 -21.85 -4.40
C ARG A 549 7.64 -20.44 -4.98
N ARG A 550 6.40 -19.93 -4.99
CA ARG A 550 5.90 -18.69 -5.62
C ARG A 550 6.50 -18.31 -7.00
N LEU A 551 5.60 -18.09 -7.96
CA LEU A 551 5.80 -17.40 -9.25
C LEU A 551 6.95 -17.90 -10.14
N THR A 552 7.21 -19.19 -10.12
CA THR A 552 8.11 -19.85 -11.07
C THR A 552 7.53 -19.94 -12.49
N ASP A 553 6.25 -19.58 -12.65
CA ASP A 553 5.51 -19.55 -13.91
C ASP A 553 5.62 -18.20 -14.66
N GLY A 554 6.43 -17.29 -14.16
CA GLY A 554 6.68 -15.99 -14.82
C GLY A 554 5.66 -14.90 -14.49
N LYS A 555 4.69 -15.14 -13.61
CA LYS A 555 3.73 -14.11 -13.17
C LYS A 555 4.37 -13.10 -12.22
N ILE A 556 3.80 -11.90 -12.15
CA ILE A 556 3.99 -10.92 -11.08
C ILE A 556 2.60 -10.65 -10.50
N GLU A 557 2.44 -10.85 -9.22
CA GLU A 557 1.21 -10.59 -8.49
C GLU A 557 1.41 -9.43 -7.53
N ALA A 558 0.50 -8.46 -7.57
CA ALA A 558 0.44 -7.35 -6.64
C ALA A 558 -0.78 -7.54 -5.75
N GLU A 559 -0.56 -7.66 -4.45
CA GLU A 559 -1.60 -7.85 -3.45
C GLU A 559 -1.54 -6.75 -2.40
N VAL A 560 -2.69 -6.23 -2.02
CA VAL A 560 -2.87 -5.34 -0.87
C VAL A 560 -3.71 -6.07 0.18
N LYS A 561 -3.22 -6.11 1.41
CA LYS A 561 -3.92 -6.65 2.58
C LYS A 561 -4.42 -5.48 3.41
N LEU A 562 -5.75 -5.35 3.49
CA LEU A 562 -6.43 -4.29 4.23
C LEU A 562 -6.85 -4.80 5.60
N THR A 563 -6.40 -4.13 6.64
CA THR A 563 -6.76 -4.40 8.03
C THR A 563 -6.62 -3.12 8.85
N GLY A 564 -7.03 -3.11 10.09
CA GLY A 564 -6.88 -2.00 11.03
C GLY A 564 -8.21 -1.55 11.61
N ILE A 565 -8.21 -0.38 12.25
CA ILE A 565 -9.40 0.16 12.91
C ILE A 565 -10.31 0.91 11.94
N LEU A 566 -11.61 0.84 12.20
CA LEU A 566 -12.61 1.59 11.46
C LEU A 566 -12.58 3.08 11.85
N SER A 567 -12.93 3.93 10.90
CA SER A 567 -13.28 5.31 11.19
C SER A 567 -14.74 5.38 11.63
N LEU A 568 -14.99 5.96 12.79
CA LEU A 568 -16.26 5.91 13.48
C LEU A 568 -16.96 7.26 13.52
N GLY A 569 -18.27 7.23 13.72
CA GLY A 569 -19.09 8.38 14.07
C GLY A 569 -19.97 8.08 15.28
N ALA A 570 -20.28 9.12 16.04
CA ALA A 570 -21.19 9.05 17.18
C ALA A 570 -22.65 9.20 16.74
N LEU A 571 -23.54 8.53 17.46
CA LEU A 571 -24.98 8.56 17.23
C LEU A 571 -25.73 9.17 18.43
N GLN A 572 -26.78 9.89 18.12
CA GLN A 572 -27.78 10.22 19.15
C GLN A 572 -28.49 8.95 19.63
N PRO A 573 -29.01 8.94 20.89
CA PRO A 573 -29.84 7.83 21.35
C PRO A 573 -30.98 7.53 20.39
N GLY A 574 -31.05 6.29 19.88
CA GLY A 574 -32.05 5.84 18.92
C GLY A 574 -31.83 6.26 17.48
N GLU A 575 -30.74 6.97 17.16
CA GLU A 575 -30.39 7.32 15.80
C GLU A 575 -29.87 6.10 15.03
N VAL A 576 -30.34 5.93 13.80
CA VAL A 576 -29.83 4.94 12.83
C VAL A 576 -29.46 5.70 11.55
N ARG A 577 -28.23 5.54 11.08
CA ARG A 577 -27.77 6.15 9.82
C ARG A 577 -27.71 5.13 8.70
N LYS A 578 -28.36 5.45 7.60
CA LYS A 578 -28.41 4.58 6.40
C LYS A 578 -27.04 4.45 5.69
N TYR A 579 -26.09 5.32 6.01
CA TYR A 579 -24.79 5.40 5.32
C TYR A 579 -23.68 4.60 6.00
N GLY A 580 -24.02 3.75 6.94
CA GLY A 580 -23.06 2.93 7.68
C GLY A 580 -23.73 1.85 8.52
N THR A 581 -22.92 1.12 9.26
CA THR A 581 -23.35 0.02 10.14
C THR A 581 -23.13 0.40 11.58
N ASN A 582 -24.13 0.18 12.44
CA ASN A 582 -23.97 0.30 13.89
C ASN A 582 -23.09 -0.86 14.38
N ILE A 583 -21.97 -0.54 15.01
CA ILE A 583 -20.97 -1.54 15.43
C ILE A 583 -20.81 -1.64 16.95
N ALA A 584 -21.25 -0.62 17.69
CA ALA A 584 -21.30 -0.61 19.14
C ALA A 584 -22.38 0.39 19.61
N PRO A 585 -22.79 0.39 20.89
CA PRO A 585 -23.74 1.36 21.41
C PRO A 585 -23.29 2.81 21.16
N GLY A 586 -24.12 3.59 20.48
CA GLY A 586 -23.83 4.98 20.14
C GLY A 586 -22.75 5.18 19.06
N LEU A 587 -22.32 4.11 18.39
CA LEU A 587 -21.27 4.15 17.36
C LEU A 587 -21.73 3.51 16.04
N TYR A 588 -21.36 4.13 14.94
CA TYR A 588 -21.48 3.52 13.63
C TYR A 588 -20.18 3.71 12.83
N ALA A 589 -19.97 2.81 11.88
CA ALA A 589 -18.89 2.92 10.90
C ALA A 589 -19.49 3.23 9.52
N PRO A 590 -19.11 4.33 8.86
CA PRO A 590 -19.65 4.68 7.55
C PRO A 590 -19.13 3.76 6.45
N VAL A 591 -19.96 3.50 5.44
CA VAL A 591 -19.54 2.83 4.19
C VAL A 591 -18.49 3.70 3.51
N HIS A 592 -17.45 3.08 2.98
CA HIS A 592 -16.36 3.77 2.30
C HIS A 592 -15.71 2.88 1.22
N GLN A 593 -14.92 3.50 0.36
CA GLN A 593 -14.14 2.79 -0.64
C GLN A 593 -12.66 2.98 -0.40
N HIS A 594 -11.86 2.01 -0.84
CA HIS A 594 -10.41 2.10 -0.89
C HIS A 594 -9.97 1.95 -2.34
N PHE A 595 -9.22 2.91 -2.85
CA PHE A 595 -8.64 2.87 -4.18
C PHE A 595 -7.13 2.91 -4.11
N PHE A 596 -6.49 2.12 -4.95
CA PHE A 596 -5.05 2.03 -5.10
C PHE A 596 -4.69 2.33 -6.55
N VAL A 597 -3.60 3.03 -6.77
CA VAL A 597 -3.09 3.29 -8.11
C VAL A 597 -1.70 2.68 -8.25
N ALA A 598 -1.60 1.66 -9.10
CA ALA A 598 -0.32 1.10 -9.51
C ALA A 598 0.19 1.82 -10.75
N ARG A 599 1.41 2.37 -10.68
CA ARG A 599 2.16 2.89 -11.83
C ARG A 599 3.16 1.84 -12.29
N MET A 600 3.01 1.43 -13.54
CA MET A 600 3.80 0.36 -14.13
C MET A 600 4.46 0.89 -15.42
N ASP A 601 5.73 1.24 -15.32
CA ASP A 601 6.57 1.64 -16.43
C ASP A 601 7.09 0.38 -17.10
N MET A 602 6.42 -0.02 -18.20
CA MET A 602 6.62 -1.30 -18.86
C MET A 602 7.77 -1.24 -19.87
N ALA A 603 8.51 -2.34 -19.98
CA ALA A 603 9.66 -2.45 -20.87
C ALA A 603 9.77 -3.87 -21.45
N ILE A 604 8.69 -4.38 -22.05
CA ILE A 604 8.61 -5.77 -22.54
C ILE A 604 9.62 -5.99 -23.67
N ASP A 605 10.63 -6.84 -23.41
CA ASP A 605 11.73 -7.13 -24.34
C ASP A 605 12.41 -5.87 -24.91
N CYS A 606 12.33 -4.74 -24.23
CA CYS A 606 12.99 -3.50 -24.60
C CYS A 606 14.28 -3.30 -23.81
N LYS A 607 15.27 -2.69 -24.42
CA LYS A 607 16.36 -2.07 -23.68
C LYS A 607 15.85 -0.77 -23.06
N PRO A 608 16.43 -0.33 -21.94
CA PRO A 608 16.02 0.93 -21.33
C PRO A 608 16.08 2.09 -22.35
N GLY A 609 14.93 2.80 -22.49
CA GLY A 609 14.79 3.90 -23.44
C GLY A 609 14.37 3.49 -24.87
N GLU A 610 14.21 2.20 -25.18
CA GLU A 610 13.61 1.77 -26.45
C GLU A 610 12.08 1.92 -26.37
N ALA A 611 11.48 2.48 -27.41
CA ALA A 611 10.05 2.75 -27.55
C ALA A 611 9.40 1.73 -28.48
N LEU A 612 9.32 0.47 -28.05
CA LEU A 612 8.86 -0.66 -28.88
C LEU A 612 7.60 -1.35 -28.34
N ASN A 613 6.93 -0.74 -27.36
CA ASN A 613 5.75 -1.34 -26.77
C ASN A 613 4.45 -0.75 -27.33
N GLN A 614 3.39 -1.51 -27.26
CA GLN A 614 2.02 -1.12 -27.57
C GLN A 614 1.04 -1.81 -26.61
N VAL A 615 -0.16 -1.26 -26.46
CA VAL A 615 -1.20 -1.80 -25.57
C VAL A 615 -2.38 -2.30 -26.38
N VAL A 616 -2.81 -3.51 -26.08
CA VAL A 616 -3.98 -4.15 -26.69
C VAL A 616 -5.01 -4.47 -25.62
N GLU A 617 -6.25 -4.09 -25.85
CA GLU A 617 -7.39 -4.57 -25.07
C GLU A 617 -7.93 -5.85 -25.68
N VAL A 618 -8.24 -6.84 -24.85
CA VAL A 618 -8.86 -8.09 -25.27
C VAL A 618 -10.21 -8.24 -24.58
N ASN A 619 -11.25 -8.50 -25.37
CA ASN A 619 -12.58 -8.85 -24.91
C ASN A 619 -12.94 -10.26 -25.41
N ILE A 620 -13.76 -10.96 -24.69
CA ILE A 620 -14.41 -12.16 -25.17
C ILE A 620 -15.75 -11.76 -25.78
N GLU A 621 -15.90 -12.05 -27.05
CA GLU A 621 -17.12 -11.82 -27.80
C GLU A 621 -17.86 -13.16 -28.04
N VAL A 622 -19.18 -13.08 -28.10
CA VAL A 622 -20.04 -14.25 -28.33
C VAL A 622 -20.45 -14.24 -29.80
N GLU A 623 -20.29 -15.37 -30.46
CA GLU A 623 -20.71 -15.54 -31.86
C GLU A 623 -22.23 -15.64 -31.94
N GLU A 624 -22.82 -14.88 -32.83
CA GLU A 624 -24.26 -14.88 -33.04
C GLU A 624 -24.77 -16.26 -33.50
N PRO A 625 -26.00 -16.66 -33.10
CA PRO A 625 -26.63 -17.88 -33.57
C PRO A 625 -26.73 -17.90 -35.09
N GLY A 626 -26.25 -18.99 -35.72
CA GLY A 626 -26.27 -19.11 -37.18
C GLY A 626 -25.63 -20.39 -37.66
N LYS A 627 -25.38 -20.48 -38.98
CA LYS A 627 -24.76 -21.65 -39.60
C LYS A 627 -23.31 -21.93 -39.12
N ASP A 628 -22.64 -20.88 -38.69
CA ASP A 628 -21.26 -20.97 -38.16
C ASP A 628 -21.23 -21.19 -36.64
N ASN A 629 -22.39 -21.09 -35.97
CA ASN A 629 -22.58 -21.37 -34.55
C ASN A 629 -23.86 -22.24 -34.33
N VAL A 630 -23.91 -23.40 -34.97
CA VAL A 630 -25.08 -24.29 -34.96
C VAL A 630 -25.46 -24.76 -33.55
N HIS A 631 -24.49 -24.84 -32.64
CA HIS A 631 -24.74 -25.29 -31.26
C HIS A 631 -24.90 -24.12 -30.27
N ASN A 632 -24.84 -22.87 -30.73
CA ASN A 632 -24.99 -21.66 -29.92
C ASN A 632 -24.04 -21.58 -28.71
N ASN A 633 -22.83 -22.11 -28.83
CA ASN A 633 -21.84 -22.17 -27.76
C ASN A 633 -20.46 -21.57 -28.17
N ALA A 634 -20.40 -20.89 -29.31
CA ALA A 634 -19.18 -20.31 -29.79
C ALA A 634 -18.91 -18.92 -29.16
N PHE A 635 -17.70 -18.72 -28.76
CA PHE A 635 -17.14 -17.42 -28.30
C PHE A 635 -15.67 -17.36 -28.65
N TYR A 636 -15.13 -16.16 -28.82
CA TYR A 636 -13.76 -15.92 -29.23
C TYR A 636 -13.18 -14.68 -28.57
N ALA A 637 -11.83 -14.54 -28.62
CA ALA A 637 -11.15 -13.36 -28.13
C ALA A 637 -10.97 -12.35 -29.26
N GLU A 638 -11.43 -11.13 -29.06
CA GLU A 638 -11.21 -10.00 -29.95
C GLU A 638 -10.17 -9.06 -29.39
N GLU A 639 -9.16 -8.71 -30.22
CA GLU A 639 -8.09 -7.79 -29.86
C GLU A 639 -8.34 -6.41 -30.44
N ARG A 640 -8.21 -5.37 -29.61
CA ARG A 640 -8.27 -3.96 -30.01
C ARG A 640 -7.02 -3.22 -29.61
N LEU A 641 -6.27 -2.71 -30.59
CA LEU A 641 -5.12 -1.86 -30.35
C LEU A 641 -5.55 -0.50 -29.81
N LEU A 642 -4.99 -0.07 -28.70
CA LEU A 642 -5.20 1.23 -28.08
C LEU A 642 -4.10 2.18 -28.59
N ARG A 643 -4.46 3.06 -29.52
CA ARG A 643 -3.50 3.86 -30.31
C ARG A 643 -3.15 5.20 -29.69
N SER A 644 -3.96 5.68 -28.76
CA SER A 644 -3.75 6.97 -28.11
C SER A 644 -4.26 6.99 -26.67
N GLU A 645 -3.80 7.96 -25.90
CA GLU A 645 -4.17 8.12 -24.51
C GLU A 645 -5.68 8.10 -24.26
N LEU A 646 -6.45 8.86 -25.07
CA LEU A 646 -7.91 8.91 -24.93
C LEU A 646 -8.59 7.57 -25.24
N GLN A 647 -8.02 6.78 -26.16
CA GLN A 647 -8.52 5.43 -26.44
C GLN A 647 -8.18 4.44 -25.30
N ALA A 648 -7.14 4.73 -24.53
CA ALA A 648 -6.64 3.89 -23.46
C ALA A 648 -7.23 4.25 -22.07
N ILE A 649 -8.23 5.09 -22.01
CA ILE A 649 -9.06 5.30 -20.82
C ILE A 649 -10.10 4.20 -20.80
N ARG A 650 -9.94 3.18 -19.93
CA ARG A 650 -10.74 1.96 -19.98
C ARG A 650 -11.18 1.51 -18.58
N ASP A 651 -12.28 0.79 -18.55
CA ASP A 651 -12.84 0.17 -17.34
C ASP A 651 -12.80 -1.35 -17.41
N CYS A 652 -12.70 -2.01 -16.27
CA CYS A 652 -12.84 -3.43 -16.14
C CYS A 652 -14.24 -3.87 -16.60
N ASN A 653 -14.30 -4.97 -17.32
CA ASN A 653 -15.57 -5.58 -17.73
C ASN A 653 -15.51 -7.11 -17.49
N PRO A 654 -16.04 -7.58 -16.36
CA PRO A 654 -16.06 -9.02 -16.07
C PRO A 654 -16.94 -9.82 -17.01
N LEU A 655 -17.95 -9.18 -17.65
CA LEU A 655 -18.86 -9.87 -18.57
C LEU A 655 -18.16 -10.27 -19.88
N SER A 656 -17.18 -9.49 -20.35
CA SER A 656 -16.35 -9.83 -21.51
C SER A 656 -14.97 -10.35 -21.11
N ALA A 657 -14.73 -10.68 -19.83
CA ALA A 657 -13.42 -11.09 -19.33
C ALA A 657 -12.27 -10.15 -19.77
N ARG A 658 -12.58 -8.84 -19.89
CA ARG A 658 -11.66 -7.83 -20.40
C ARG A 658 -10.32 -7.83 -19.65
N HIS A 659 -9.25 -7.78 -20.43
CA HIS A 659 -7.91 -7.62 -19.94
C HIS A 659 -7.06 -6.84 -20.96
N TRP A 660 -5.86 -6.46 -20.58
CA TRP A 660 -4.97 -5.66 -21.43
C TRP A 660 -3.60 -6.32 -21.55
N ILE A 661 -3.03 -6.26 -22.73
CA ILE A 661 -1.71 -6.81 -23.04
C ILE A 661 -0.77 -5.68 -23.42
N VAL A 662 0.35 -5.56 -22.73
CA VAL A 662 1.50 -4.79 -23.22
C VAL A 662 2.39 -5.76 -23.98
N ARG A 663 2.69 -5.47 -25.24
CA ARG A 663 3.52 -6.33 -26.07
C ARG A 663 4.57 -5.54 -26.85
N ASN A 664 5.69 -6.19 -27.11
CA ASN A 664 6.75 -5.64 -27.97
C ASN A 664 6.36 -5.83 -29.44
N THR A 665 6.55 -4.80 -30.27
CA THR A 665 6.14 -4.81 -31.70
C THR A 665 7.13 -5.56 -32.61
N GLN A 666 8.34 -5.88 -32.13
CA GLN A 666 9.39 -6.51 -32.91
C GLN A 666 9.78 -7.88 -32.39
N SER A 667 9.64 -8.13 -31.09
CA SER A 667 10.00 -9.43 -30.50
C SER A 667 8.90 -10.46 -30.67
N VAL A 668 9.24 -11.62 -31.23
CA VAL A 668 8.30 -12.72 -31.47
C VAL A 668 8.73 -14.01 -30.77
N ASN A 669 7.77 -14.84 -30.44
CA ASN A 669 7.96 -16.20 -29.94
C ASN A 669 8.12 -17.23 -31.12
N ARG A 670 8.25 -18.52 -30.78
CA ARG A 670 8.43 -19.59 -31.75
C ARG A 670 7.27 -19.80 -32.72
N THR A 671 6.10 -19.24 -32.43
CA THR A 671 4.91 -19.32 -33.31
C THR A 671 4.65 -18.01 -34.06
N GLY A 672 5.59 -17.04 -33.98
CA GLY A 672 5.48 -15.75 -34.66
C GLY A 672 4.57 -14.74 -33.95
N GLN A 673 4.08 -15.03 -32.76
CA GLN A 673 3.28 -14.09 -31.98
C GLN A 673 4.20 -13.08 -31.24
N LEU A 674 3.76 -11.84 -31.15
CA LEU A 674 4.44 -10.79 -30.41
C LEU A 674 4.54 -11.13 -28.90
N THR A 675 5.72 -10.91 -28.33
CA THR A 675 5.95 -11.18 -26.90
C THR A 675 5.34 -10.10 -26.04
N GLY A 676 4.66 -10.49 -24.97
CA GLY A 676 3.93 -9.57 -24.11
C GLY A 676 3.67 -10.08 -22.71
N TYR A 677 3.09 -9.18 -21.93
CA TYR A 677 2.53 -9.45 -20.61
C TYR A 677 1.10 -8.93 -20.52
N LYS A 678 0.23 -9.72 -19.95
CA LYS A 678 -1.17 -9.46 -19.78
C LYS A 678 -1.44 -8.96 -18.37
N LEU A 679 -2.07 -7.78 -18.24
CA LEU A 679 -2.68 -7.30 -17.01
C LEU A 679 -4.04 -7.96 -16.84
N VAL A 680 -4.16 -8.80 -15.81
CA VAL A 680 -5.40 -9.46 -15.41
C VAL A 680 -5.98 -8.72 -14.22
N PRO A 681 -7.13 -8.03 -14.36
CA PRO A 681 -7.81 -7.41 -13.24
C PRO A 681 -8.20 -8.46 -12.19
N GLY A 682 -8.04 -8.11 -10.91
CA GLY A 682 -8.70 -8.81 -9.81
C GLY A 682 -10.15 -8.32 -9.63
N SER A 683 -10.72 -8.58 -8.46
CA SER A 683 -11.94 -7.88 -8.04
C SER A 683 -11.69 -6.38 -8.04
N ASN A 684 -12.64 -5.60 -8.56
CA ASN A 684 -12.46 -4.16 -8.70
C ASN A 684 -13.81 -3.41 -8.61
N CYS A 685 -13.74 -2.12 -8.37
CA CYS A 685 -14.89 -1.21 -8.39
C CYS A 685 -14.51 0.13 -9.03
N LEU A 686 -15.52 0.92 -9.36
CA LEU A 686 -15.40 2.33 -9.70
C LEU A 686 -15.87 3.20 -8.53
N ALA A 687 -15.48 4.48 -8.55
CA ALA A 687 -15.93 5.44 -7.56
C ALA A 687 -17.46 5.58 -7.60
N LEU A 688 -18.12 5.35 -6.46
CA LEU A 688 -19.58 5.44 -6.32
C LEU A 688 -20.08 6.87 -6.14
N ALA A 689 -19.17 7.80 -5.80
CA ALA A 689 -19.51 9.22 -5.73
C ALA A 689 -19.92 9.78 -7.08
N SER A 690 -20.85 10.74 -7.07
CA SER A 690 -21.20 11.50 -8.30
C SER A 690 -19.95 12.08 -8.97
N PRO A 691 -19.90 12.09 -10.31
CA PRO A 691 -18.79 12.70 -11.06
C PRO A 691 -18.48 14.16 -10.68
N GLU A 692 -19.45 14.87 -10.10
CA GLU A 692 -19.35 16.26 -9.62
C GLU A 692 -18.83 16.36 -8.20
N ALA A 693 -18.64 15.24 -7.49
CA ALA A 693 -18.12 15.26 -6.14
C ALA A 693 -16.80 16.03 -6.05
N LYS A 694 -16.70 16.94 -5.09
CA LYS A 694 -15.59 17.89 -5.05
C LYS A 694 -14.23 17.25 -4.87
N PHE A 695 -14.16 16.10 -4.17
CA PHE A 695 -12.89 15.38 -4.02
C PHE A 695 -12.38 14.81 -5.36
N LEU A 696 -13.28 14.48 -6.30
CA LEU A 696 -12.89 14.01 -7.63
C LEU A 696 -12.23 15.09 -8.49
N ARG A 697 -12.21 16.35 -8.05
CA ARG A 697 -11.35 17.38 -8.66
C ARG A 697 -9.88 17.03 -8.46
N ARG A 698 -9.52 16.53 -7.27
CA ARG A 698 -8.16 16.10 -6.93
C ARG A 698 -7.88 14.64 -7.34
N ALA A 699 -8.91 13.80 -7.39
CA ALA A 699 -8.86 12.38 -7.66
C ALA A 699 -9.57 12.01 -8.97
N ALA A 700 -9.48 12.81 -10.01
CA ALA A 700 -10.15 12.55 -11.28
C ALA A 700 -9.72 11.23 -11.96
N PHE A 701 -8.56 10.71 -11.61
CA PHE A 701 -8.05 9.42 -12.05
C PHE A 701 -8.88 8.21 -11.54
N LEU A 702 -9.71 8.38 -10.50
CA LEU A 702 -10.60 7.33 -9.98
C LEU A 702 -11.81 7.06 -10.89
N LYS A 703 -12.02 7.87 -11.92
CA LYS A 703 -13.16 7.72 -12.84
C LYS A 703 -13.05 6.50 -13.75
N HIS A 704 -11.85 5.97 -13.92
CA HIS A 704 -11.60 4.80 -14.78
C HIS A 704 -10.55 3.88 -14.15
N ASN A 705 -10.60 2.59 -14.51
CA ASN A 705 -9.71 1.58 -13.96
C ASN A 705 -8.34 1.54 -14.64
N LEU A 706 -8.27 1.81 -15.94
CA LEU A 706 -7.01 1.85 -16.68
C LEU A 706 -6.84 3.19 -17.38
N TRP A 707 -5.62 3.73 -17.24
CA TRP A 707 -5.10 4.83 -18.02
C TRP A 707 -3.73 4.44 -18.56
N VAL A 708 -3.39 4.90 -19.76
CA VAL A 708 -2.08 4.65 -20.35
C VAL A 708 -1.52 5.95 -20.88
N THR A 709 -0.25 6.21 -20.59
CA THR A 709 0.48 7.37 -21.10
C THR A 709 1.81 6.94 -21.71
N PRO A 710 2.39 7.72 -22.62
CA PRO A 710 3.83 7.65 -22.87
C PRO A 710 4.59 7.98 -21.57
N TYR A 711 5.80 7.47 -21.45
CA TYR A 711 6.67 7.85 -20.33
C TYR A 711 7.03 9.34 -20.41
N ALA A 712 6.87 10.04 -19.28
CA ALA A 712 7.41 11.37 -19.05
C ALA A 712 7.99 11.43 -17.60
N PRO A 713 9.19 11.99 -17.42
CA PRO A 713 9.87 11.94 -16.12
C PRO A 713 9.19 12.77 -15.02
N ASP A 714 8.37 13.74 -15.39
CA ASP A 714 7.57 14.60 -14.50
C ASP A 714 6.13 14.11 -14.28
N GLU A 715 5.70 13.07 -14.98
CA GLU A 715 4.40 12.42 -14.80
C GLU A 715 4.52 11.22 -13.85
N MET A 716 4.63 11.51 -12.54
CA MET A 716 4.88 10.49 -11.52
C MET A 716 3.65 10.13 -10.68
N TYR A 717 2.77 11.09 -10.40
CA TYR A 717 1.67 10.91 -9.44
C TYR A 717 0.33 11.28 -10.06
N PRO A 718 -0.70 10.42 -9.95
CA PRO A 718 -1.95 10.58 -10.70
C PRO A 718 -2.76 11.82 -10.30
N GLY A 719 -2.59 12.33 -9.09
CA GLY A 719 -3.17 13.58 -8.60
C GLY A 719 -2.25 14.80 -8.67
N GLY A 720 -1.10 14.67 -9.39
CA GLY A 720 -0.04 15.65 -9.37
C GLY A 720 0.82 15.59 -8.11
N ASP A 721 1.83 16.47 -8.04
CA ASP A 721 2.79 16.50 -6.93
C ASP A 721 2.16 16.96 -5.60
N PHE A 722 1.12 17.81 -5.64
CA PHE A 722 0.55 18.47 -4.47
C PHE A 722 -0.96 18.30 -4.35
N PRO A 723 -1.48 17.09 -4.06
CA PRO A 723 -2.92 16.87 -4.01
C PRO A 723 -3.61 17.46 -2.77
N LYS A 724 -2.87 17.88 -1.73
CA LYS A 724 -3.39 18.25 -0.41
C LYS A 724 -4.49 19.32 -0.44
N GLN A 725 -4.24 20.47 -1.04
CA GLN A 725 -5.18 21.59 -1.16
C GLN A 725 -5.25 22.07 -2.60
N ASN A 726 -5.29 21.13 -3.56
CA ASN A 726 -5.23 21.50 -4.99
C ASN A 726 -6.56 22.05 -5.49
N PRO A 727 -6.63 23.33 -5.91
CA PRO A 727 -7.83 23.91 -6.46
C PRO A 727 -8.08 23.52 -7.93
N ARG A 728 -7.04 23.00 -8.62
CA ARG A 728 -7.07 22.72 -10.05
C ARG A 728 -7.77 21.38 -10.31
N ALA A 729 -8.96 21.46 -10.90
CA ALA A 729 -9.72 20.28 -11.25
C ALA A 729 -8.99 19.47 -12.34
N GLY A 730 -8.79 18.17 -12.08
CA GLY A 730 -8.20 17.24 -13.03
C GLY A 730 -6.70 17.45 -13.27
N GLU A 731 -5.96 18.09 -12.35
CA GLU A 731 -4.50 18.08 -12.41
C GLU A 731 -3.98 16.65 -12.30
N GLY A 732 -2.82 16.36 -12.87
CA GLY A 732 -2.25 15.02 -12.93
C GLY A 732 -2.75 14.20 -14.11
N LEU A 733 -2.94 12.93 -13.94
CA LEU A 733 -3.22 11.94 -14.99
C LEU A 733 -4.40 12.33 -15.88
N ALA A 734 -5.54 12.73 -15.29
CA ALA A 734 -6.72 13.15 -16.04
C ALA A 734 -6.52 14.42 -16.90
N THR A 735 -5.47 15.19 -16.63
CA THR A 735 -5.06 16.34 -17.45
C THR A 735 -4.04 15.96 -18.51
N TRP A 736 -3.06 15.11 -18.15
CA TRP A 736 -2.02 14.68 -19.07
C TRP A 736 -2.59 13.97 -20.29
N VAL A 737 -3.53 13.05 -20.10
CA VAL A 737 -4.15 12.27 -21.19
C VAL A 737 -4.95 13.11 -22.18
N LYS A 738 -5.30 14.39 -21.84
CA LYS A 738 -5.94 15.31 -22.78
C LYS A 738 -5.04 15.73 -23.93
N GLN A 739 -3.74 15.53 -23.79
CA GLN A 739 -2.77 15.72 -24.90
C GLN A 739 -3.00 14.70 -26.02
N ASN A 740 -3.62 13.57 -25.69
CA ASN A 740 -3.96 12.49 -26.61
C ASN A 740 -2.75 12.01 -27.43
N ARG A 741 -1.62 11.84 -26.76
CA ARG A 741 -0.36 11.39 -27.37
C ARG A 741 -0.52 9.97 -27.94
N SER A 742 0.30 9.64 -28.96
CA SER A 742 0.37 8.27 -29.51
C SER A 742 0.90 7.28 -28.50
N LEU A 743 0.34 6.06 -28.51
CA LEU A 743 0.78 4.90 -27.73
C LEU A 743 1.34 3.78 -28.61
N GLU A 744 1.55 4.04 -29.90
CA GLU A 744 2.12 3.07 -30.83
C GLU A 744 3.66 3.18 -30.81
N GLU A 745 4.35 2.04 -30.66
CA GLU A 745 5.81 1.97 -30.58
C GLU A 745 6.38 3.00 -29.60
N THR A 746 5.88 2.96 -28.37
CA THR A 746 6.12 3.99 -27.35
C THR A 746 6.66 3.36 -26.07
N ASP A 747 7.36 4.15 -25.30
CA ASP A 747 7.73 3.84 -23.92
C ASP A 747 6.49 4.01 -23.05
N ILE A 748 5.87 2.88 -22.62
CA ILE A 748 4.52 2.80 -22.08
C ILE A 748 4.50 2.79 -20.56
N VAL A 749 3.68 3.67 -20.00
CA VAL A 749 3.30 3.65 -18.56
C VAL A 749 1.82 3.31 -18.42
N LEU A 750 1.53 2.20 -17.72
CA LEU A 750 0.19 1.84 -17.30
C LEU A 750 -0.08 2.41 -15.90
N TRP A 751 -1.26 2.99 -15.74
CA TRP A 751 -1.81 3.42 -14.46
C TRP A 751 -3.06 2.59 -14.20
N TYR A 752 -2.95 1.62 -13.30
CA TYR A 752 -4.07 0.75 -12.97
C TYR A 752 -4.67 1.14 -11.64
N VAL A 753 -5.93 1.58 -11.71
CA VAL A 753 -6.74 1.99 -10.56
C VAL A 753 -7.64 0.83 -10.17
N PHE A 754 -7.45 0.32 -8.96
CA PHE A 754 -8.27 -0.76 -8.45
C PHE A 754 -8.71 -0.46 -7.02
N GLY A 755 -9.84 -1.02 -6.63
CA GLY A 755 -10.40 -0.71 -5.33
C GLY A 755 -11.49 -1.69 -4.90
N LEU A 756 -11.93 -1.51 -3.68
CA LEU A 756 -13.08 -2.20 -3.10
C LEU A 756 -14.01 -1.23 -2.38
N THR A 757 -15.27 -1.64 -2.26
CA THR A 757 -16.25 -0.96 -1.41
C THR A 757 -16.37 -1.72 -0.11
N HIS A 758 -15.98 -1.07 0.99
CA HIS A 758 -16.09 -1.65 2.32
C HIS A 758 -17.44 -1.25 2.96
N ILE A 759 -18.27 -2.24 3.19
CA ILE A 759 -19.50 -2.14 3.98
C ILE A 759 -19.17 -2.69 5.36
N PRO A 760 -19.00 -1.84 6.39
CA PRO A 760 -18.61 -2.30 7.72
C PRO A 760 -19.60 -3.29 8.32
N ARG A 761 -19.10 -4.26 9.08
CA ARG A 761 -19.84 -5.30 9.79
C ARG A 761 -19.35 -5.41 11.23
N LEU A 762 -20.08 -6.09 12.08
CA LEU A 762 -19.70 -6.25 13.50
C LEU A 762 -18.36 -6.96 13.68
N GLU A 763 -18.01 -7.87 12.79
CA GLU A 763 -16.73 -8.60 12.78
C GLU A 763 -15.51 -7.70 12.48
N ASP A 764 -15.73 -6.49 11.99
CA ASP A 764 -14.68 -5.49 11.76
C ASP A 764 -14.37 -4.67 13.03
N TRP A 765 -15.08 -4.92 14.13
CA TRP A 765 -14.89 -4.26 15.42
C TRP A 765 -14.20 -5.20 16.44
N PRO A 766 -13.21 -4.71 17.21
CA PRO A 766 -12.58 -3.38 17.21
C PRO A 766 -11.50 -3.21 16.11
N VAL A 767 -11.05 -4.29 15.49
CA VAL A 767 -10.04 -4.30 14.44
C VAL A 767 -10.48 -5.25 13.31
N MET A 768 -10.45 -4.73 12.10
CA MET A 768 -10.91 -5.44 10.91
C MET A 768 -10.01 -6.63 10.57
N PRO A 769 -10.58 -7.84 10.39
CA PRO A 769 -9.86 -8.95 9.76
C PRO A 769 -9.33 -8.56 8.38
N VAL A 770 -8.25 -9.23 7.95
CA VAL A 770 -7.60 -8.91 6.66
C VAL A 770 -8.54 -9.16 5.49
N GLU A 771 -8.67 -8.15 4.63
CA GLU A 771 -9.29 -8.25 3.31
C GLU A 771 -8.22 -8.11 2.21
N HIS A 772 -8.36 -8.89 1.13
CA HIS A 772 -7.37 -9.01 0.07
C HIS A 772 -7.87 -8.42 -1.23
N ILE A 773 -7.04 -7.59 -1.88
CA ILE A 773 -7.30 -7.06 -3.20
C ILE A 773 -6.00 -6.93 -3.99
N GLY A 774 -6.07 -7.08 -5.31
CA GLY A 774 -4.86 -6.97 -6.14
C GLY A 774 -5.11 -7.27 -7.61
N PHE A 775 -4.03 -7.44 -8.36
CA PHE A 775 -4.03 -7.79 -9.78
C PHE A 775 -2.81 -8.64 -10.14
N THR A 776 -2.79 -9.18 -11.36
CA THR A 776 -1.69 -10.05 -11.81
C THR A 776 -1.20 -9.63 -13.18
N LEU A 777 0.12 -9.58 -13.37
CA LEU A 777 0.77 -9.53 -14.67
C LEU A 777 1.18 -10.96 -15.07
N VAL A 778 0.66 -11.45 -16.19
CA VAL A 778 0.82 -12.83 -16.66
C VAL A 778 1.54 -12.84 -18.01
N PRO A 779 2.54 -13.72 -18.25
CA PRO A 779 3.15 -13.86 -19.56
C PRO A 779 2.10 -14.13 -20.64
N HIS A 780 2.20 -13.43 -21.76
CA HIS A 780 1.36 -13.65 -22.94
C HIS A 780 2.25 -13.75 -24.19
N GLY A 781 2.53 -14.96 -24.62
CA GLY A 781 3.49 -15.19 -25.69
C GLY A 781 4.94 -14.82 -25.36
N PHE A 782 5.24 -14.39 -24.14
CA PHE A 782 6.59 -14.01 -23.71
C PHE A 782 7.55 -15.20 -23.75
N PHE A 783 7.11 -16.37 -23.33
CA PHE A 783 7.88 -17.61 -23.36
C PHE A 783 7.51 -18.50 -24.54
N ASN A 784 8.41 -19.39 -24.94
CA ASN A 784 8.18 -20.38 -26.00
C ASN A 784 7.42 -21.64 -25.53
N CYS A 785 7.32 -21.84 -24.21
CA CYS A 785 6.56 -22.90 -23.55
C CYS A 785 6.36 -22.52 -22.08
N SER A 786 5.73 -23.38 -21.28
CA SER A 786 5.59 -23.11 -19.84
C SER A 786 6.96 -22.92 -19.18
N PRO A 787 7.23 -21.76 -18.57
CA PRO A 787 8.51 -21.51 -17.88
C PRO A 787 8.63 -22.33 -16.58
N ALA A 788 7.54 -22.95 -16.14
CA ALA A 788 7.49 -23.77 -14.93
C ALA A 788 7.83 -25.24 -15.17
N ILE A 789 8.11 -25.65 -16.40
CA ILE A 789 8.34 -27.07 -16.73
C ILE A 789 9.66 -27.59 -16.18
N ASP A 790 10.63 -26.73 -15.98
CA ASP A 790 11.96 -27.06 -15.45
C ASP A 790 12.06 -26.93 -13.92
N VAL A 791 10.97 -26.61 -13.25
CA VAL A 791 10.92 -26.65 -11.78
C VAL A 791 11.08 -28.10 -11.34
N PRO A 792 12.05 -28.41 -10.45
CA PRO A 792 12.27 -29.78 -10.02
C PRO A 792 11.02 -30.37 -9.34
N PRO A 793 10.81 -31.72 -9.42
CA PRO A 793 9.74 -32.36 -8.69
C PRO A 793 9.86 -32.11 -7.20
N SER A 794 8.74 -32.06 -6.53
CA SER A 794 8.76 -31.97 -5.06
C SER A 794 9.41 -33.23 -4.50
N ALA A 795 10.57 -33.08 -3.87
CA ALA A 795 11.19 -34.17 -3.14
C ALA A 795 10.28 -34.52 -1.94
N TYR A 796 9.70 -35.72 -1.98
CA TYR A 796 9.08 -36.29 -0.77
C TYR A 796 10.24 -36.73 0.13
N ASP A 797 10.43 -36.08 1.24
CA ASP A 797 11.40 -36.53 2.23
C ASP A 797 10.85 -37.78 2.92
N SER A 798 11.30 -38.95 2.43
CA SER A 798 10.94 -40.26 3.01
C SER A 798 11.48 -40.45 4.46
N ASN A 799 12.27 -39.49 4.95
CA ASN A 799 12.84 -39.48 6.29
C ASN A 799 11.99 -38.74 7.33
N VAL A 800 10.94 -38.05 6.95
CA VAL A 800 9.95 -37.60 7.92
C VAL A 800 9.15 -38.83 8.36
N LYS A 801 9.61 -39.48 9.42
CA LYS A 801 8.81 -40.49 10.10
C LYS A 801 7.48 -39.88 10.47
N ASP A 802 6.44 -40.38 9.84
CA ASP A 802 5.05 -40.13 10.13
C ASP A 802 4.82 -40.32 11.63
N ASN A 803 4.89 -39.28 12.44
CA ASN A 803 4.46 -39.31 13.81
C ASN A 803 2.95 -39.48 13.82
N GLY A 804 2.55 -40.70 13.56
CA GLY A 804 1.35 -41.38 14.01
C GLY A 804 0.05 -40.60 14.01
N MET A 805 -0.45 -40.19 12.83
CA MET A 805 -1.88 -40.04 12.55
C MET A 805 -2.13 -40.09 11.05
N ALA A 806 -1.84 -41.21 10.44
CA ALA A 806 -2.45 -41.58 9.17
C ALA A 806 -3.12 -42.95 9.37
N SER A 807 -4.42 -42.91 9.58
CA SER A 807 -5.24 -44.12 9.46
C SER A 807 -4.98 -44.73 8.09
N LYS A 808 -4.49 -45.97 8.10
CA LYS A 808 -4.42 -46.83 6.93
C LYS A 808 -5.85 -46.99 6.37
N GLN A 809 -6.24 -46.14 5.45
CA GLN A 809 -7.30 -46.48 4.52
C GLN A 809 -6.66 -47.03 3.25
N ASN A 810 -6.43 -48.35 3.27
CA ASN A 810 -6.30 -49.17 2.06
C ASN A 810 -7.56 -49.03 1.25
N ILE A 811 -7.55 -48.18 0.24
CA ILE A 811 -8.53 -48.27 -0.84
C ILE A 811 -7.98 -49.28 -1.87
N GLN A 812 -8.17 -50.52 -1.59
CA GLN A 812 -8.18 -51.59 -2.59
C GLN A 812 -9.53 -51.47 -3.35
N ASN A 813 -9.59 -50.67 -4.39
CA ASN A 813 -10.64 -50.82 -5.40
C ASN A 813 -10.16 -51.78 -6.48
N SER A 814 -10.27 -53.05 -6.19
CA SER A 814 -10.30 -54.12 -7.20
C SER A 814 -11.69 -54.14 -7.84
N LEU A 815 -11.82 -53.56 -9.00
CA LEU A 815 -12.93 -53.85 -9.90
C LEU A 815 -12.68 -55.23 -10.55
N PRO A 816 -13.59 -56.19 -10.48
CA PRO A 816 -13.44 -57.48 -11.17
C PRO A 816 -13.64 -57.28 -12.66
N ALA A 817 -12.64 -57.64 -13.46
CA ALA A 817 -12.78 -57.79 -14.90
C ALA A 817 -13.75 -58.94 -15.19
N LYS A 818 -14.96 -58.62 -15.68
CA LYS A 818 -15.82 -59.63 -16.32
C LYS A 818 -15.26 -59.93 -17.73
N ARG A 819 -14.71 -61.13 -17.87
CA ARG A 819 -14.52 -61.74 -19.19
C ARG A 819 -15.88 -62.02 -19.78
N VAL A 820 -16.15 -61.47 -20.96
CA VAL A 820 -17.24 -61.92 -21.82
C VAL A 820 -16.63 -62.95 -22.76
N SER A 821 -17.17 -64.18 -22.71
CA SER A 821 -16.92 -65.23 -23.63
C SER A 821 -17.61 -65.02 -24.98
#